data_b8eb83cf65c83c54c7122597309fc3bd
#
_entry.id   b8eb83cf65c83c54c7122597309fc3bd
#
_cell.length_a   1.000
_cell.length_b   1.000
_cell.length_c   1.000
_cell.angle_alpha   90.00
_cell.angle_beta   90.00
_cell.angle_gamma   90.00
#
_symmetry.space_group_name_H-M   'P 1'
#
loop_
_entity.id
_entity.type
_entity.pdbx_description
1 polymer ?
#
loop_
_entity_poly.entity_id
_entity_poly.type
_entity_poly.pdbx_seq_one_letter_code
_entity_poly.pdbx_strand_id
1 'polypeptide(L)'
;MTRFACTFFTLLLLFNIGASPDARADAAPFEEHIEGLTPYDGFLTIHVDAAQGRLLAALPTADDDGTLIRFIHALRLTRGLGSNPLGLDRGWGNSGRILRFRKIGDRVLLEAENHRYRADTTNPLEREAVAESFARSFIWSTEVLAEADDGRVLIDLSEFLTLDELGLARRLSSDGGAFQRAEDRSLPDADSLLVFPDNVEVDAWITFTGDEPGTQIRATAADANSVTLVQHHSFVRLPDDGYRVREADPRAGPFEQNFRDFAAPLDDAIVRSYAVRHRLQYVEPGQPESGIKEPIVIYIDPGAPERIRDALIDGAVWWADAFEAAGFPGGYRVELLPEDAHPLDIRYNVVQWVHRQTRGWSYGGGIIDPRTGEMIKGHVILGSQRVRQDRMIFEGLAGTGATGTGRDDDPVELSLDRIRQLSAHEVGHALGFGHNFAASSNDRASVMDYPAPWIRVSNGALDFSRAYDQGIGDWDRFTARWLYSEFPPGTDKSAALDDILTEAFDQGLIYIADEHGRAVGSAHPKASVWDNGSDAVDELERVLEVRSYALERFGPDRLAPGRPMSELQTVLVPIYLYHRYQIDAAAKSLAGVSFEYGKRGQPFEPPAPVERVEQIRALDTLLDTLSPAQLDLPDSAVQALGPGTRGFGFTSAPPERLASRTDPAFDLFTAAETAADITLAALLDPHRAERLVRQHALDSDLPSLGFVIESIEDLVTDSLQEAKAARTQVIAQRVAARYAAALIKLDSAAASPEVRATARDGMTSLSDALPRTTEDAFAAWLNTLINGHLSRPAPPLEPLPSAPTIPPGSPIGATTLEGCWHCQ
;
A
#
# COMPACT_ATOMS: atom_id res chain seq x y z
N MET A 1 -58.94 -36.68 24.55
CA MET A 1 -59.15 -38.07 24.96
C MET A 1 -57.97 -38.88 24.44
N THR A 2 -57.09 -39.25 25.24
CA THR A 2 -56.64 -40.56 25.68
C THR A 2 -55.34 -40.35 26.52
N ARG A 3 -55.42 -40.67 27.78
CA ARG A 3 -54.32 -40.69 28.74
C ARG A 3 -53.50 -41.97 28.53
N PHE A 4 -52.18 -41.90 28.61
CA PHE A 4 -51.33 -43.04 28.92
C PHE A 4 -50.48 -42.74 30.16
N ALA A 5 -50.55 -43.63 31.12
CA ALA A 5 -49.87 -43.59 32.39
C ALA A 5 -48.43 -44.09 32.18
N CYS A 6 -47.47 -43.44 32.78
CA CYS A 6 -46.09 -43.91 32.92
C CYS A 6 -45.94 -44.49 34.35
N THR A 7 -45.59 -45.75 34.39
CA THR A 7 -45.26 -46.53 35.59
C THR A 7 -43.78 -46.31 35.91
N PHE A 8 -43.46 -45.79 37.09
CA PHE A 8 -42.10 -45.68 37.62
C PHE A 8 -41.63 -47.05 38.12
N PHE A 9 -40.50 -47.54 37.58
CA PHE A 9 -39.72 -48.62 38.15
C PHE A 9 -38.47 -48.06 38.81
N THR A 10 -38.40 -48.06 40.12
CA THR A 10 -37.23 -47.65 40.91
C THR A 10 -36.30 -48.85 41.04
N LEU A 11 -35.15 -48.79 40.34
CA LEU A 11 -34.06 -49.76 40.51
C LEU A 11 -33.01 -49.15 41.42
N LEU A 12 -32.89 -49.61 42.66
CA LEU A 12 -31.78 -49.23 43.54
C LEU A 12 -30.53 -49.97 43.09
N LEU A 13 -29.58 -49.28 42.52
CA LEU A 13 -28.22 -49.75 42.31
C LEU A 13 -27.34 -49.14 43.40
N LEU A 14 -26.90 -50.05 44.33
CA LEU A 14 -25.82 -49.74 45.25
C LEU A 14 -24.52 -49.56 44.49
N PHE A 15 -24.06 -48.30 44.33
CA PHE A 15 -22.69 -48.04 43.90
C PHE A 15 -21.75 -48.11 45.09
N ASN A 16 -20.87 -49.09 45.04
CA ASN A 16 -19.67 -49.15 45.84
C ASN A 16 -18.74 -48.01 45.36
N ILE A 17 -18.59 -46.97 46.15
CA ILE A 17 -17.55 -45.94 45.93
C ILE A 17 -16.23 -46.55 46.42
N GLY A 18 -15.57 -47.29 45.56
CA GLY A 18 -14.15 -47.50 45.65
C GLY A 18 -13.45 -46.20 45.22
N ALA A 19 -12.90 -45.47 46.16
CA ALA A 19 -11.95 -44.42 45.88
C ALA A 19 -10.74 -45.06 45.19
N SER A 20 -10.68 -44.91 43.86
CA SER A 20 -9.41 -45.04 43.14
C SER A 20 -8.57 -43.83 43.51
N PRO A 21 -7.36 -43.97 44.00
CA PRO A 21 -6.45 -42.85 44.04
C PRO A 21 -6.22 -42.43 42.58
N ASP A 22 -6.49 -41.19 42.26
CA ASP A 22 -6.01 -40.57 41.04
C ASP A 22 -4.49 -40.78 40.99
N ALA A 23 -4.07 -41.78 40.26
CA ALA A 23 -2.70 -41.87 39.81
C ALA A 23 -2.54 -40.75 38.76
N ARG A 24 -2.27 -39.51 39.22
CA ARG A 24 -1.48 -38.60 38.43
C ARG A 24 -0.22 -39.39 38.08
N ALA A 25 -0.06 -39.74 36.85
CA ALA A 25 1.25 -40.09 36.32
C ALA A 25 2.13 -38.88 36.67
N ASP A 26 3.11 -39.08 37.57
CA ASP A 26 4.09 -38.07 37.86
C ASP A 26 4.67 -37.64 36.49
N ALA A 27 4.40 -36.39 36.08
CA ALA A 27 5.01 -35.83 34.88
C ALA A 27 6.53 -35.99 35.03
N ALA A 28 7.20 -36.39 33.96
CA ALA A 28 8.65 -36.54 34.00
C ALA A 28 9.28 -35.19 34.45
N PRO A 29 10.35 -35.25 35.27
CA PRO A 29 11.01 -34.05 35.72
C PRO A 29 11.43 -33.15 34.52
N PHE A 30 11.45 -31.87 34.71
CA PHE A 30 11.83 -30.87 33.67
C PHE A 30 13.13 -31.27 32.94
N GLU A 31 14.13 -31.71 33.68
CA GLU A 31 15.44 -32.09 33.15
C GLU A 31 15.38 -33.36 32.26
N GLU A 32 14.44 -34.27 32.51
CA GLU A 32 14.26 -35.46 31.65
C GLU A 32 13.68 -35.10 30.29
N HIS A 33 12.85 -34.04 30.20
CA HIS A 33 12.28 -33.58 28.94
C HIS A 33 13.29 -32.89 28.04
N ILE A 34 14.33 -32.28 28.59
CA ILE A 34 15.37 -31.55 27.87
C ILE A 34 16.69 -32.33 27.74
N GLU A 35 16.80 -33.52 28.35
CA GLU A 35 18.01 -34.36 28.27
C GLU A 35 18.34 -34.71 26.81
N GLY A 36 19.55 -34.37 26.40
CA GLY A 36 20.02 -34.64 25.05
C GLY A 36 19.55 -33.64 23.99
N LEU A 37 18.71 -32.65 24.35
CA LEU A 37 18.31 -31.55 23.47
C LEU A 37 19.38 -30.43 23.43
N THR A 38 19.42 -29.69 22.35
CA THR A 38 20.34 -28.55 22.23
C THR A 38 19.67 -27.29 22.75
N PRO A 39 20.18 -26.66 23.82
CA PRO A 39 19.65 -25.38 24.31
C PRO A 39 20.21 -24.21 23.51
N TYR A 40 19.33 -23.21 23.29
CA TYR A 40 19.66 -21.89 22.76
C TYR A 40 19.17 -20.84 23.74
N ASP A 41 20.09 -20.10 24.36
CA ASP A 41 19.79 -19.14 25.42
C ASP A 41 19.79 -17.71 24.88
N GLY A 42 18.79 -16.90 25.26
CA GLY A 42 18.66 -15.49 24.92
C GLY A 42 17.39 -14.86 25.49
N PHE A 43 16.59 -14.19 24.67
CA PHE A 43 15.29 -13.65 25.11
C PHE A 43 14.36 -14.73 25.71
N LEU A 44 14.30 -15.86 25.03
CA LEU A 44 13.70 -17.10 25.53
C LEU A 44 14.73 -18.22 25.40
N THR A 45 14.73 -19.17 26.32
CA THR A 45 15.49 -20.40 26.15
C THR A 45 14.67 -21.42 25.36
N ILE A 46 15.20 -21.81 24.19
CA ILE A 46 14.57 -22.80 23.32
C ILE A 46 15.42 -24.06 23.29
N HIS A 47 14.82 -25.21 23.52
CA HIS A 47 15.45 -26.51 23.37
C HIS A 47 15.01 -27.16 22.08
N VAL A 48 15.97 -27.54 21.22
CA VAL A 48 15.72 -28.15 19.92
C VAL A 48 15.77 -29.66 20.03
N ASP A 49 14.66 -30.31 19.75
CA ASP A 49 14.56 -31.75 19.53
C ASP A 49 14.66 -32.02 18.00
N ALA A 50 15.86 -32.08 17.50
CA ALA A 50 16.11 -32.32 16.08
C ALA A 50 15.63 -33.68 15.58
N ALA A 51 15.50 -34.68 16.48
CA ALA A 51 15.03 -36.02 16.11
C ALA A 51 13.53 -36.05 15.81
N GLN A 52 12.76 -35.20 16.50
CA GLN A 52 11.31 -35.10 16.33
C GLN A 52 10.85 -33.82 15.63
N GLY A 53 11.78 -32.92 15.28
CA GLY A 53 11.47 -31.64 14.68
C GLY A 53 10.66 -30.70 15.58
N ARG A 54 10.91 -30.75 16.91
CA ARG A 54 10.18 -29.97 17.91
C ARG A 54 11.04 -28.86 18.50
N LEU A 55 10.36 -27.78 18.87
CA LEU A 55 10.93 -26.64 19.56
C LEU A 55 10.23 -26.46 20.91
N LEU A 56 10.96 -26.74 21.99
CA LEU A 56 10.45 -26.62 23.33
C LEU A 56 10.92 -25.30 23.96
N ALA A 57 9.99 -24.49 24.46
CA ALA A 57 10.29 -23.23 25.12
C ALA A 57 10.27 -23.38 26.63
N ALA A 58 11.34 -22.97 27.29
CA ALA A 58 11.40 -22.78 28.73
C ALA A 58 10.98 -21.37 29.08
N LEU A 59 9.74 -21.22 29.55
CA LEU A 59 9.16 -19.93 29.90
C LEU A 59 9.47 -19.58 31.37
N PRO A 60 9.57 -18.26 31.69
CA PRO A 60 9.77 -17.82 33.08
C PRO A 60 8.67 -18.28 34.03
N THR A 61 8.92 -18.12 35.31
CA THR A 61 7.91 -18.32 36.39
C THR A 61 6.72 -17.39 36.18
N ALA A 62 5.52 -17.90 36.37
CA ALA A 62 4.29 -17.11 36.27
C ALA A 62 4.22 -16.05 37.37
N ASP A 63 3.73 -14.87 37.03
CA ASP A 63 3.36 -13.84 38.00
C ASP A 63 2.01 -14.15 38.67
N ASP A 64 1.52 -13.21 39.49
CA ASP A 64 0.29 -13.38 40.29
C ASP A 64 -0.98 -13.57 39.45
N ASP A 65 -0.99 -13.07 38.17
CA ASP A 65 -2.13 -13.25 37.26
C ASP A 65 -1.96 -14.44 36.31
N GLY A 66 -0.88 -15.18 36.46
CA GLY A 66 -0.54 -16.35 35.65
C GLY A 66 0.25 -16.01 34.39
N THR A 67 0.65 -14.78 34.17
CA THR A 67 1.46 -14.37 33.00
C THR A 67 2.88 -14.90 33.16
N LEU A 68 3.32 -15.68 32.18
CA LEU A 68 4.70 -16.19 32.09
C LEU A 68 5.61 -15.16 31.42
N ILE A 69 5.20 -14.61 30.29
CA ILE A 69 5.94 -13.59 29.55
C ILE A 69 5.04 -12.86 28.57
N ARG A 70 5.34 -11.57 28.33
CA ARG A 70 4.74 -10.74 27.30
C ARG A 70 5.80 -10.35 26.27
N PHE A 71 5.40 -10.30 24.99
CA PHE A 71 6.32 -9.99 23.88
C PHE A 71 5.56 -9.42 22.70
N ILE A 72 6.25 -8.75 21.80
CA ILE A 72 5.72 -8.41 20.49
C ILE A 72 5.96 -9.61 19.58
N HIS A 73 4.90 -10.07 18.92
CA HIS A 73 4.95 -11.13 17.92
C HIS A 73 4.73 -10.53 16.55
N ALA A 74 5.75 -10.58 15.70
CA ALA A 74 5.66 -10.17 14.31
C ALA A 74 5.80 -11.37 13.38
N LEU A 75 5.08 -11.32 12.27
CA LEU A 75 5.05 -12.38 11.26
C LEU A 75 5.45 -11.84 9.90
N ARG A 76 6.25 -12.60 9.16
CA ARG A 76 6.65 -12.29 7.78
C ARG A 76 6.79 -13.56 6.96
N LEU A 77 6.85 -13.42 5.63
CA LEU A 77 7.25 -14.51 4.75
C LEU A 77 8.76 -14.40 4.45
N THR A 78 9.57 -15.35 4.88
CA THR A 78 10.97 -15.48 4.44
C THR A 78 11.05 -16.14 3.08
N ARG A 79 10.08 -17.01 2.75
CA ARG A 79 9.86 -17.52 1.39
C ARG A 79 8.39 -17.39 1.04
N GLY A 80 8.12 -16.54 0.07
CA GLY A 80 6.77 -16.31 -0.45
C GLY A 80 6.56 -16.97 -1.81
N LEU A 81 5.42 -16.67 -2.41
CA LEU A 81 5.06 -17.11 -3.76
C LEU A 81 5.80 -16.32 -4.86
N GLY A 82 6.39 -15.17 -4.52
CA GLY A 82 6.98 -14.27 -5.50
C GLY A 82 5.94 -13.53 -6.32
N SER A 83 4.70 -13.45 -5.84
CA SER A 83 3.58 -12.76 -6.49
C SER A 83 3.14 -11.56 -5.67
N ASN A 84 3.45 -10.37 -6.14
CA ASN A 84 3.01 -9.13 -5.52
C ASN A 84 1.48 -8.92 -5.61
N PRO A 85 0.76 -9.29 -6.73
CA PRO A 85 -0.68 -9.18 -6.79
C PRO A 85 -1.43 -9.92 -5.67
N LEU A 86 -0.89 -11.04 -5.19
CA LEU A 86 -1.47 -11.76 -4.05
C LEU A 86 -0.94 -11.27 -2.70
N GLY A 87 0.07 -10.38 -2.68
CA GLY A 87 0.75 -9.98 -1.47
C GLY A 87 1.44 -11.14 -0.76
N LEU A 88 1.86 -12.17 -1.51
CA LEU A 88 2.52 -13.36 -0.99
C LEU A 88 3.99 -13.41 -1.43
N ASP A 89 4.66 -12.31 -1.42
CA ASP A 89 6.08 -12.21 -1.72
C ASP A 89 6.96 -12.24 -0.46
N ARG A 90 8.25 -12.47 -0.67
CA ARG A 90 9.23 -12.42 0.41
C ARG A 90 9.19 -11.06 1.11
N GLY A 91 9.15 -11.07 2.43
CA GLY A 91 9.11 -9.88 3.28
C GLY A 91 7.70 -9.42 3.65
N TRP A 92 6.66 -9.94 2.99
CA TRP A 92 5.28 -9.63 3.36
C TRP A 92 4.96 -10.14 4.77
N GLY A 93 4.25 -9.36 5.58
CA GLY A 93 3.90 -9.72 6.94
C GLY A 93 3.12 -8.63 7.67
N ASN A 94 3.21 -8.56 8.98
CA ASN A 94 2.57 -7.54 9.82
C ASN A 94 3.61 -6.73 10.62
N SER A 95 3.17 -5.64 11.25
CA SER A 95 4.01 -4.79 12.11
C SER A 95 4.14 -5.30 13.56
N GLY A 96 3.48 -6.41 13.87
CA GLY A 96 3.51 -7.01 15.20
C GLY A 96 2.27 -6.71 16.05
N ARG A 97 2.07 -7.54 17.04
CA ARG A 97 1.04 -7.42 18.07
C ARG A 97 1.60 -7.92 19.40
N ILE A 98 1.08 -7.45 20.52
CA ILE A 98 1.50 -7.98 21.83
C ILE A 98 0.75 -9.27 22.12
N LEU A 99 1.53 -10.31 22.38
CA LEU A 99 1.07 -11.58 22.88
C LEU A 99 1.59 -11.80 24.28
N ARG A 100 0.88 -12.65 25.06
CA ARG A 100 1.37 -13.16 26.33
C ARG A 100 1.09 -14.63 26.48
N PHE A 101 2.04 -15.37 27.02
CA PHE A 101 1.81 -16.70 27.53
C PHE A 101 1.24 -16.62 28.94
N ARG A 102 0.13 -17.31 29.18
CA ARG A 102 -0.56 -17.34 30.45
C ARG A 102 -0.83 -18.77 30.91
N LYS A 103 -0.35 -19.10 32.10
CA LYS A 103 -0.57 -20.41 32.72
C LYS A 103 -1.91 -20.42 33.47
N ILE A 104 -2.73 -21.41 33.19
CA ILE A 104 -3.98 -21.68 33.90
C ILE A 104 -4.04 -23.19 34.19
N GLY A 105 -3.80 -23.59 35.43
CA GLY A 105 -3.67 -25.02 35.80
C GLY A 105 -2.52 -25.66 35.02
N ASP A 106 -2.80 -26.78 34.36
CA ASP A 106 -1.83 -27.54 33.58
C ASP A 106 -1.76 -27.12 32.10
N ARG A 107 -2.27 -25.91 31.74
CA ARG A 107 -2.27 -25.39 30.39
C ARG A 107 -1.62 -24.01 30.31
N VAL A 108 -0.97 -23.77 29.18
CA VAL A 108 -0.52 -22.44 28.79
C VAL A 108 -1.37 -21.96 27.61
N LEU A 109 -1.97 -20.81 27.79
CA LEU A 109 -2.76 -20.09 26.74
C LEU A 109 -1.90 -19.00 26.14
N LEU A 110 -1.98 -18.81 24.83
CA LEU A 110 -1.40 -17.67 24.12
C LEU A 110 -2.49 -16.66 23.87
N GLU A 111 -2.44 -15.53 24.55
CA GLU A 111 -3.42 -14.45 24.50
C GLU A 111 -2.89 -13.28 23.70
N ALA A 112 -3.68 -12.79 22.72
CA ALA A 112 -3.43 -11.53 22.04
C ALA A 112 -4.07 -10.38 22.82
N GLU A 113 -3.25 -9.40 23.21
CA GLU A 113 -3.71 -8.23 23.97
C GLU A 113 -4.37 -7.20 23.03
N ASN A 114 -5.44 -6.58 23.51
CA ASN A 114 -6.18 -5.58 22.78
C ASN A 114 -5.79 -4.16 23.21
N HIS A 115 -4.79 -3.59 22.56
CA HIS A 115 -4.33 -2.23 22.84
C HIS A 115 -5.11 -1.11 22.15
N ARG A 116 -6.18 -1.44 21.41
CA ARG A 116 -7.07 -0.42 20.80
C ARG A 116 -7.99 0.25 21.81
N TYR A 117 -8.21 -0.39 22.95
CA TYR A 117 -9.10 0.05 24.02
C TYR A 117 -8.34 0.02 25.33
N ARG A 118 -8.19 1.19 25.95
CA ARG A 118 -7.37 1.39 27.14
C ARG A 118 -8.09 2.25 28.18
N ALA A 119 -7.58 2.20 29.40
CA ALA A 119 -7.81 3.23 30.41
C ALA A 119 -6.44 3.64 30.97
N ASP A 120 -5.91 4.78 30.54
CA ASP A 120 -4.65 5.34 31.03
C ASP A 120 -4.90 6.06 32.35
N THR A 121 -5.01 5.28 33.42
CA THR A 121 -5.41 5.69 34.76
C THR A 121 -4.65 4.92 35.82
N THR A 122 -4.47 5.54 36.99
CA THR A 122 -3.97 4.85 38.19
C THR A 122 -5.04 4.03 38.91
N ASN A 123 -6.34 4.21 38.54
CA ASN A 123 -7.46 3.47 39.13
C ASN A 123 -7.53 2.03 38.55
N PRO A 124 -7.26 0.98 39.34
CA PRO A 124 -7.26 -0.38 38.83
C PRO A 124 -8.65 -0.84 38.40
N LEU A 125 -9.73 -0.38 39.07
CA LEU A 125 -11.11 -0.77 38.75
C LEU A 125 -11.57 -0.23 37.40
N GLU A 126 -11.09 0.93 37.02
CA GLU A 126 -11.38 1.54 35.72
C GLU A 126 -10.66 0.76 34.60
N ARG A 127 -9.39 0.37 34.81
CA ARG A 127 -8.68 -0.53 33.89
C ARG A 127 -9.37 -1.87 33.74
N GLU A 128 -9.83 -2.47 34.86
CA GLU A 128 -10.56 -3.73 34.88
C GLU A 128 -11.89 -3.60 34.11
N ALA A 129 -12.65 -2.52 34.32
CA ALA A 129 -13.90 -2.27 33.62
C ALA A 129 -13.72 -2.21 32.08
N VAL A 130 -12.62 -1.59 31.61
CA VAL A 130 -12.30 -1.59 30.17
C VAL A 130 -11.92 -3.00 29.71
N ALA A 131 -11.08 -3.73 30.47
CA ALA A 131 -10.68 -5.09 30.13
C ALA A 131 -11.87 -6.07 30.08
N GLU A 132 -12.88 -5.88 30.91
CA GLU A 132 -14.12 -6.67 30.93
C GLU A 132 -15.08 -6.31 29.80
N SER A 133 -15.00 -5.09 29.28
CA SER A 133 -15.86 -4.59 28.20
C SER A 133 -15.52 -5.16 26.83
N PHE A 134 -14.32 -5.71 26.64
CA PHE A 134 -13.82 -6.21 25.36
C PHE A 134 -13.38 -7.66 25.47
N ALA A 135 -13.70 -8.45 24.43
CA ALA A 135 -13.39 -9.86 24.40
C ALA A 135 -11.87 -10.13 24.43
N ARG A 136 -11.48 -11.15 25.16
CA ARG A 136 -10.12 -11.72 25.10
C ARG A 136 -9.96 -12.57 23.85
N SER A 137 -8.73 -12.68 23.35
CA SER A 137 -8.41 -13.49 22.18
C SER A 137 -7.31 -14.51 22.53
N PHE A 138 -7.75 -15.69 22.94
CA PHE A 138 -6.84 -16.84 23.03
C PHE A 138 -6.67 -17.44 21.64
N ILE A 139 -5.48 -17.29 21.06
CA ILE A 139 -5.19 -17.69 19.67
C ILE A 139 -4.61 -19.11 19.59
N TRP A 140 -4.09 -19.62 20.68
CA TRP A 140 -3.54 -20.98 20.79
C TRP A 140 -3.44 -21.41 22.25
N SER A 141 -3.30 -22.72 22.49
CA SER A 141 -3.02 -23.29 23.84
C SER A 141 -2.29 -24.61 23.75
N THR A 142 -1.48 -24.91 24.76
CA THR A 142 -0.77 -26.16 24.89
C THR A 142 -0.79 -26.66 26.34
N GLU A 143 -0.44 -27.92 26.56
CA GLU A 143 -0.24 -28.48 27.90
C GLU A 143 1.15 -28.10 28.42
N VAL A 144 1.28 -27.97 29.73
CA VAL A 144 2.56 -27.88 30.41
C VAL A 144 3.25 -29.24 30.33
N LEU A 145 4.41 -29.31 29.69
CA LEU A 145 5.17 -30.57 29.61
C LEU A 145 5.86 -30.88 30.94
N ALA A 146 6.45 -29.89 31.58
CA ALA A 146 7.11 -29.97 32.86
C ALA A 146 7.24 -28.62 33.54
N GLU A 147 7.38 -28.63 34.86
CA GLU A 147 7.76 -27.45 35.65
C GLU A 147 9.08 -27.73 36.35
N ALA A 148 9.99 -26.77 36.28
CA ALA A 148 11.27 -26.84 36.99
C ALA A 148 11.10 -26.41 38.46
N ASP A 149 12.05 -26.81 39.32
CA ASP A 149 12.05 -26.46 40.76
C ASP A 149 12.09 -24.93 40.98
N ASP A 150 12.59 -24.18 40.04
CA ASP A 150 12.64 -22.71 40.06
C ASP A 150 11.38 -22.03 39.51
N GLY A 151 10.37 -22.83 39.11
CA GLY A 151 9.07 -22.39 38.62
C GLY A 151 9.02 -22.10 37.12
N ARG A 152 10.09 -22.34 36.36
CA ARG A 152 10.04 -22.25 34.87
C ARG A 152 9.10 -23.34 34.33
N VAL A 153 8.45 -23.00 33.22
CA VAL A 153 7.44 -23.87 32.58
C VAL A 153 7.93 -24.28 31.20
N LEU A 154 7.96 -25.58 30.90
CA LEU A 154 8.31 -26.11 29.58
C LEU A 154 7.06 -26.34 28.75
N ILE A 155 7.06 -25.84 27.51
CA ILE A 155 5.98 -26.05 26.53
C ILE A 155 6.54 -26.43 25.17
N ASP A 156 5.71 -27.05 24.33
CA ASP A 156 6.02 -27.32 22.92
C ASP A 156 5.39 -26.24 22.05
N LEU A 157 6.22 -25.46 21.30
CA LEU A 157 5.78 -24.40 20.39
C LEU A 157 5.48 -24.89 18.97
N SER A 158 5.80 -26.11 18.63
CA SER A 158 5.83 -26.61 17.26
C SER A 158 4.50 -26.47 16.51
N GLU A 159 3.39 -26.75 17.21
CA GLU A 159 2.06 -26.58 16.62
C GLU A 159 1.74 -25.10 16.34
N PHE A 160 2.04 -24.22 17.31
CA PHE A 160 1.79 -22.77 17.13
C PHE A 160 2.52 -22.21 15.92
N LEU A 161 3.79 -22.57 15.74
CA LEU A 161 4.61 -22.07 14.64
C LEU A 161 4.05 -22.46 13.26
N THR A 162 3.28 -23.54 13.17
CA THR A 162 2.69 -24.00 11.90
C THR A 162 1.26 -23.54 11.66
N LEU A 163 0.68 -22.72 12.56
CA LEU A 163 -0.64 -22.13 12.32
C LEU A 163 -0.58 -21.10 11.19
N ASP A 164 -1.65 -21.04 10.41
CA ASP A 164 -1.80 -20.03 9.34
C ASP A 164 -2.24 -18.67 9.92
N GLU A 165 -1.36 -18.04 10.67
CA GLU A 165 -1.61 -16.78 11.37
C GLU A 165 -1.66 -15.56 10.43
N LEU A 166 -1.07 -15.67 9.22
CA LEU A 166 -1.12 -14.64 8.18
C LEU A 166 -2.34 -14.76 7.26
N GLY A 167 -3.14 -15.83 7.38
CA GLY A 167 -4.29 -16.07 6.51
C GLY A 167 -3.89 -16.42 5.07
N LEU A 168 -2.79 -17.15 4.92
CA LEU A 168 -2.20 -17.51 3.62
C LEU A 168 -3.14 -18.37 2.78
N ALA A 169 -3.87 -19.31 3.40
CA ALA A 169 -4.86 -20.14 2.73
C ALA A 169 -5.93 -19.30 2.03
N ARG A 170 -6.45 -18.28 2.72
CA ARG A 170 -7.45 -17.35 2.17
C ARG A 170 -6.88 -16.54 1.01
N ARG A 171 -5.63 -16.07 1.12
CA ARG A 171 -4.98 -15.32 0.05
C ARG A 171 -4.72 -16.19 -1.18
N LEU A 172 -4.22 -17.41 -1.00
CA LEU A 172 -4.08 -18.35 -2.11
C LEU A 172 -5.44 -18.62 -2.78
N SER A 173 -6.49 -18.81 -1.99
CA SER A 173 -7.84 -19.05 -2.50
C SER A 173 -8.43 -17.84 -3.25
N SER A 174 -7.94 -16.63 -3.00
CA SER A 174 -8.40 -15.43 -3.74
C SER A 174 -7.94 -15.40 -5.20
N ASP A 175 -6.90 -16.16 -5.58
CA ASP A 175 -6.47 -16.34 -6.98
C ASP A 175 -7.25 -17.46 -7.71
N GLY A 176 -8.05 -18.22 -6.99
CA GLY A 176 -8.86 -19.33 -7.47
C GLY A 176 -8.67 -20.61 -6.66
N GLY A 177 -9.66 -21.46 -6.68
CA GLY A 177 -9.69 -22.70 -5.90
C GLY A 177 -9.94 -22.51 -4.42
N ALA A 178 -9.79 -23.59 -3.67
CA ALA A 178 -9.90 -23.60 -2.22
C ALA A 178 -8.64 -24.24 -1.62
N PHE A 179 -7.81 -23.43 -1.00
CA PHE A 179 -6.57 -23.91 -0.37
C PHE A 179 -6.77 -24.13 1.13
N GLN A 180 -6.20 -25.22 1.62
CA GLN A 180 -6.20 -25.60 3.03
C GLN A 180 -4.79 -26.01 3.45
N ARG A 181 -4.45 -25.76 4.73
CA ARG A 181 -3.18 -26.20 5.30
C ARG A 181 -3.09 -27.73 5.33
N ALA A 182 -1.99 -28.28 4.85
CA ALA A 182 -1.66 -29.67 4.93
C ALA A 182 -0.80 -29.92 6.19
N GLU A 183 -1.40 -30.45 7.25
CA GLU A 183 -0.73 -30.64 8.55
C GLU A 183 0.45 -31.62 8.46
N ASP A 184 0.31 -32.67 7.66
CA ASP A 184 1.32 -33.71 7.43
C ASP A 184 2.60 -33.20 6.74
N ARG A 185 2.55 -31.98 6.18
CA ARG A 185 3.63 -31.34 5.42
C ARG A 185 3.95 -29.93 5.91
N SER A 186 3.50 -29.59 7.13
CA SER A 186 3.78 -28.31 7.78
C SER A 186 4.53 -28.60 9.09
N LEU A 187 5.71 -27.98 9.24
CA LEU A 187 6.60 -28.21 10.38
C LEU A 187 7.48 -26.98 10.65
N PRO A 188 7.92 -26.79 11.92
CA PRO A 188 8.94 -25.77 12.21
C PRO A 188 10.26 -26.12 11.54
N ASP A 189 10.98 -25.10 11.09
CA ASP A 189 12.35 -25.26 10.59
C ASP A 189 13.33 -25.02 11.74
N ALA A 190 13.69 -26.08 12.43
CA ALA A 190 14.59 -26.01 13.60
C ALA A 190 15.99 -25.47 13.23
N ASP A 191 16.44 -25.66 12.00
CA ASP A 191 17.73 -25.14 11.51
C ASP A 191 17.71 -23.63 11.31
N SER A 192 16.53 -23.03 11.21
CA SER A 192 16.33 -21.58 11.06
C SER A 192 16.34 -20.83 12.39
N LEU A 193 16.34 -21.56 13.52
CA LEU A 193 16.23 -20.94 14.84
C LEU A 193 17.43 -20.04 15.14
N LEU A 194 17.14 -18.78 15.44
CA LEU A 194 18.11 -17.79 15.89
C LEU A 194 17.63 -17.19 17.21
N VAL A 195 18.46 -17.21 18.22
CA VAL A 195 18.18 -16.68 19.54
C VAL A 195 19.13 -15.54 19.86
N PHE A 196 18.58 -14.35 20.08
CA PHE A 196 19.29 -13.13 20.38
C PHE A 196 18.93 -12.62 21.80
N PRO A 197 19.64 -11.65 22.37
CA PRO A 197 19.33 -11.11 23.69
C PRO A 197 17.91 -10.54 23.80
N ASP A 198 17.36 -9.96 22.74
CA ASP A 198 16.08 -9.26 22.76
C ASP A 198 15.02 -9.83 21.80
N ASN A 199 15.36 -10.90 21.05
CA ASN A 199 14.40 -11.58 20.18
C ASN A 199 14.74 -13.05 19.93
N VAL A 200 13.71 -13.80 19.52
CA VAL A 200 13.85 -15.15 18.96
C VAL A 200 13.20 -15.15 17.60
N GLU A 201 13.90 -15.69 16.62
CA GLU A 201 13.50 -15.74 15.22
C GLU A 201 13.45 -17.21 14.78
N VAL A 202 12.36 -17.63 14.15
CA VAL A 202 12.22 -19.00 13.65
C VAL A 202 11.29 -19.05 12.45
N ASP A 203 11.64 -19.85 11.48
CA ASP A 203 10.83 -20.16 10.31
C ASP A 203 9.94 -21.38 10.55
N ALA A 204 8.80 -21.41 9.90
CA ALA A 204 7.96 -22.60 9.78
C ALA A 204 7.55 -22.81 8.32
N TRP A 205 7.71 -24.03 7.86
CA TRP A 205 7.25 -24.43 6.54
C TRP A 205 5.76 -24.76 6.62
N ILE A 206 4.94 -24.03 5.88
CA ILE A 206 3.51 -24.25 5.86
C ILE A 206 3.10 -24.61 4.44
N THR A 207 2.61 -25.82 4.27
CA THR A 207 2.15 -26.33 2.97
C THR A 207 0.65 -26.20 2.88
N PHE A 208 0.18 -25.69 1.74
CA PHE A 208 -1.21 -25.58 1.38
C PHE A 208 -1.52 -26.44 0.18
N THR A 209 -2.64 -27.15 0.21
CA THR A 209 -3.14 -27.93 -0.90
C THR A 209 -4.49 -27.40 -1.35
N GLY A 210 -4.70 -27.36 -2.66
CA GLY A 210 -5.96 -26.89 -3.24
C GLY A 210 -6.15 -27.35 -4.67
N ASP A 211 -7.41 -27.29 -5.11
CA ASP A 211 -7.80 -27.60 -6.49
C ASP A 211 -8.08 -26.30 -7.25
N GLU A 212 -7.95 -26.35 -8.58
CA GLU A 212 -8.24 -25.23 -9.48
C GLU A 212 -7.51 -23.91 -9.16
N PRO A 213 -6.17 -23.93 -8.97
CA PRO A 213 -5.39 -22.74 -8.68
C PRO A 213 -5.53 -21.69 -9.78
N GLY A 214 -5.43 -20.42 -9.39
CA GLY A 214 -5.49 -19.28 -10.31
C GLY A 214 -4.21 -19.04 -11.10
N THR A 215 -4.19 -17.94 -11.81
CA THR A 215 -3.12 -17.60 -12.75
C THR A 215 -1.80 -17.30 -12.03
N GLN A 216 -1.84 -16.60 -10.91
CA GLN A 216 -0.63 -16.22 -10.16
C GLN A 216 0.05 -17.45 -9.58
N ILE A 217 -0.71 -18.35 -8.97
CA ILE A 217 -0.18 -19.58 -8.38
C ILE A 217 0.42 -20.48 -9.47
N ARG A 218 -0.28 -20.67 -10.58
CA ARG A 218 0.23 -21.46 -11.73
C ARG A 218 1.53 -20.88 -12.32
N ALA A 219 1.68 -19.58 -12.26
CA ALA A 219 2.85 -18.89 -12.81
C ALA A 219 4.08 -18.96 -11.91
N THR A 220 3.90 -19.19 -10.62
CA THR A 220 4.97 -19.02 -9.61
C THR A 220 5.30 -20.31 -8.86
N ALA A 221 4.34 -21.17 -8.58
CA ALA A 221 4.57 -22.42 -7.86
C ALA A 221 5.07 -23.53 -8.78
N ALA A 222 5.97 -24.37 -8.27
CA ALA A 222 6.46 -25.56 -8.98
C ALA A 222 5.34 -26.60 -9.15
N ASP A 223 4.50 -26.76 -8.14
CA ASP A 223 3.21 -27.50 -8.18
C ASP A 223 2.11 -26.56 -7.69
N ALA A 224 1.22 -26.18 -8.60
CA ALA A 224 0.16 -25.23 -8.31
C ALA A 224 -0.90 -25.77 -7.33
N ASN A 225 -0.99 -27.08 -7.14
CA ASN A 225 -1.91 -27.72 -6.20
C ASN A 225 -1.28 -27.99 -4.82
N SER A 226 0.04 -27.76 -4.68
CA SER A 226 0.77 -27.97 -3.43
C SER A 226 1.81 -26.87 -3.24
N VAL A 227 1.44 -25.83 -2.52
CA VAL A 227 2.24 -24.62 -2.33
C VAL A 227 2.80 -24.60 -0.93
N THR A 228 4.13 -24.58 -0.79
CA THR A 228 4.79 -24.42 0.52
C THR A 228 5.36 -23.01 0.63
N LEU A 229 4.92 -22.27 1.64
CA LEU A 229 5.42 -20.96 2.02
C LEU A 229 6.20 -21.09 3.33
N VAL A 230 7.07 -20.13 3.61
CA VAL A 230 7.81 -20.12 4.87
C VAL A 230 7.36 -18.91 5.68
N GLN A 231 6.62 -19.18 6.73
CA GLN A 231 6.17 -18.19 7.70
C GLN A 231 7.26 -18.00 8.75
N HIS A 232 7.69 -16.76 8.92
CA HIS A 232 8.70 -16.36 9.88
C HIS A 232 8.05 -15.78 11.11
N HIS A 233 8.47 -16.21 12.29
CA HIS A 233 8.02 -15.73 13.57
C HIS A 233 9.14 -14.96 14.27
N SER A 234 8.86 -13.74 14.66
CA SER A 234 9.71 -12.92 15.52
C SER A 234 9.04 -12.77 16.89
N PHE A 235 9.69 -13.25 17.94
CA PHE A 235 9.30 -13.03 19.32
C PHE A 235 10.22 -11.96 19.88
N VAL A 236 9.70 -10.76 20.11
CA VAL A 236 10.51 -9.58 20.42
C VAL A 236 10.20 -9.10 21.83
N ARG A 237 11.24 -8.86 22.64
CA ARG A 237 11.12 -8.28 23.97
C ARG A 237 10.38 -6.96 23.91
N LEU A 238 9.47 -6.73 24.85
CA LEU A 238 8.85 -5.41 25.00
C LEU A 238 9.89 -4.38 25.38
N PRO A 239 9.86 -3.20 24.73
CA PRO A 239 10.73 -2.10 25.11
C PRO A 239 10.49 -1.67 26.57
N ASP A 240 11.49 -1.05 27.17
CA ASP A 240 11.39 -0.40 28.48
C ASP A 240 10.51 0.87 28.43
N ASP A 241 10.15 1.39 29.60
CA ASP A 241 9.29 2.58 29.74
C ASP A 241 10.02 3.92 29.45
N GLY A 242 11.24 3.87 28.91
CA GLY A 242 12.05 5.08 28.63
C GLY A 242 11.67 5.83 27.35
N TYR A 243 10.78 5.25 26.51
CA TYR A 243 10.30 5.92 25.30
C TYR A 243 9.34 7.06 25.63
N ARG A 244 9.47 8.18 24.91
CA ARG A 244 8.59 9.34 25.06
C ARG A 244 7.67 9.43 23.86
N VAL A 245 6.40 9.14 24.05
CA VAL A 245 5.38 9.24 23.02
C VAL A 245 5.33 10.64 22.40
N ARG A 246 5.01 10.70 21.12
CA ARG A 246 4.65 11.90 20.37
C ARG A 246 3.18 11.80 20.00
N GLU A 247 2.35 12.73 20.51
CA GLU A 247 0.97 12.83 20.01
C GLU A 247 0.99 13.19 18.53
N ALA A 248 0.15 12.54 17.76
CA ALA A 248 0.05 12.80 16.32
C ALA A 248 -0.70 14.12 16.05
N ASP A 249 -0.35 14.74 14.93
CA ASP A 249 -1.06 15.89 14.40
C ASP A 249 -1.44 15.59 12.94
N PRO A 250 -2.71 15.73 12.55
CA PRO A 250 -3.16 15.38 11.21
C PRO A 250 -2.51 16.21 10.10
N ARG A 251 -1.77 17.25 10.46
CA ARG A 251 -1.08 18.16 9.53
C ARG A 251 0.39 17.81 9.29
N ALA A 252 0.96 16.89 10.10
CA ALA A 252 2.40 16.64 10.12
C ALA A 252 2.85 15.41 9.32
N GLY A 253 1.91 14.53 8.94
CA GLY A 253 2.14 13.39 8.04
C GLY A 253 2.90 12.17 8.56
N PRO A 254 3.09 11.93 9.88
CA PRO A 254 3.67 10.67 10.34
C PRO A 254 2.68 9.51 10.21
N PHE A 255 3.16 8.28 10.28
CA PHE A 255 2.31 7.14 10.59
C PHE A 255 1.77 7.25 12.01
N GLU A 256 0.60 6.67 12.25
CA GLU A 256 -0.12 6.82 13.49
C GLU A 256 -0.52 5.48 14.12
N GLN A 257 -0.43 5.43 15.46
CA GLN A 257 -0.98 4.37 16.27
C GLN A 257 -2.22 4.88 17.02
N ASN A 258 -3.40 4.48 16.54
CA ASN A 258 -4.69 4.94 17.07
C ASN A 258 -5.25 4.01 18.16
N PHE A 259 -5.82 4.60 19.22
CA PHE A 259 -6.51 3.87 20.27
C PHE A 259 -7.60 4.72 20.91
N ARG A 260 -8.44 4.09 21.75
CA ARG A 260 -9.43 4.77 22.58
C ARG A 260 -9.03 4.66 24.04
N ASP A 261 -8.89 5.82 24.69
CA ASP A 261 -8.62 5.94 26.11
C ASP A 261 -9.92 6.30 26.86
N PHE A 262 -10.50 5.32 27.54
CA PHE A 262 -11.74 5.51 28.30
C PHE A 262 -11.55 6.24 29.62
N ALA A 263 -10.30 6.46 30.03
CA ALA A 263 -9.97 7.29 31.18
C ALA A 263 -9.68 8.75 30.81
N ALA A 264 -9.79 9.12 29.54
CA ALA A 264 -9.69 10.51 29.12
C ALA A 264 -10.68 11.40 29.88
N PRO A 265 -10.32 12.66 30.21
CA PRO A 265 -11.24 13.61 30.83
C PRO A 265 -12.55 13.73 30.04
N LEU A 266 -13.69 13.97 30.74
CA LEU A 266 -15.02 14.05 30.13
C LEU A 266 -15.16 15.17 29.10
N ASP A 267 -14.30 16.16 29.16
CA ASP A 267 -14.25 17.31 28.26
C ASP A 267 -13.21 17.15 27.14
N ASP A 268 -12.56 15.99 27.05
CA ASP A 268 -11.57 15.67 26.04
C ASP A 268 -11.99 14.49 25.17
N ALA A 269 -11.31 14.31 24.02
CA ALA A 269 -11.58 13.20 23.11
C ALA A 269 -11.05 11.87 23.67
N ILE A 270 -11.84 10.81 23.53
CA ILE A 270 -11.38 9.45 23.89
C ILE A 270 -10.47 8.83 22.82
N VAL A 271 -10.52 9.31 21.58
CA VAL A 271 -9.63 8.85 20.51
C VAL A 271 -8.30 9.56 20.67
N ARG A 272 -7.26 8.77 20.82
CA ARG A 272 -5.87 9.21 20.90
C ARG A 272 -5.09 8.64 19.73
N SER A 273 -4.10 9.38 19.29
CA SER A 273 -3.19 8.97 18.23
C SER A 273 -1.75 9.31 18.60
N TYR A 274 -0.88 8.31 18.52
CA TYR A 274 0.56 8.51 18.69
C TYR A 274 1.28 8.38 17.36
N ALA A 275 2.17 9.33 17.09
CA ALA A 275 3.03 9.28 15.92
C ALA A 275 4.05 8.14 16.05
N VAL A 276 4.21 7.36 14.98
CA VAL A 276 5.17 6.26 14.93
C VAL A 276 6.57 6.82 14.64
N ARG A 277 7.56 6.48 15.46
CA ARG A 277 8.96 6.87 15.26
C ARG A 277 9.94 6.00 16.03
N HIS A 278 11.20 5.99 15.62
CA HIS A 278 12.27 5.43 16.41
C HIS A 278 12.55 6.23 17.69
N ARG A 279 13.15 5.56 18.68
CA ARG A 279 13.68 6.19 19.87
C ARG A 279 14.99 6.89 19.53
N LEU A 280 14.94 8.21 19.34
CA LEU A 280 16.11 9.07 19.18
C LEU A 280 16.12 10.11 20.29
N GLN A 281 17.15 10.12 21.13
CA GLN A 281 17.19 10.92 22.35
C GLN A 281 18.62 11.42 22.63
N TYR A 282 18.71 12.61 23.20
CA TYR A 282 19.96 13.07 23.84
C TYR A 282 20.21 12.33 25.15
N VAL A 283 21.48 12.27 25.56
CA VAL A 283 21.87 11.74 26.89
C VAL A 283 21.14 12.50 27.99
N GLU A 284 21.19 13.84 27.94
CA GLU A 284 20.38 14.72 28.77
C GLU A 284 19.23 15.31 27.92
N PRO A 285 17.96 15.13 28.31
CA PRO A 285 16.82 15.51 27.50
C PRO A 285 16.83 16.98 27.04
N GLY A 286 16.73 17.16 25.71
CA GLY A 286 16.70 18.50 25.11
C GLY A 286 18.00 19.29 25.19
N GLN A 287 19.12 18.63 25.45
CA GLN A 287 20.47 19.22 25.52
C GLN A 287 21.37 18.60 24.44
N PRO A 288 21.47 19.20 23.26
CA PRO A 288 22.26 18.65 22.16
C PRO A 288 23.74 18.43 22.50
N GLU A 289 24.30 19.27 23.31
CA GLU A 289 25.71 19.19 23.78
C GLU A 289 25.99 17.95 24.64
N SER A 290 24.96 17.30 25.17
CA SER A 290 25.12 16.05 25.94
C SER A 290 25.43 14.83 25.07
N GLY A 291 25.27 14.96 23.76
CA GLY A 291 25.43 13.88 22.80
C GLY A 291 24.17 13.01 22.66
N ILE A 292 24.13 12.18 21.63
CA ILE A 292 23.03 11.29 21.30
C ILE A 292 23.24 9.95 22.00
N LYS A 293 22.19 9.40 22.64
CA LYS A 293 22.27 8.11 23.34
C LYS A 293 22.58 6.99 22.36
N GLU A 294 21.76 6.87 21.32
CA GLU A 294 21.85 5.84 20.31
C GLU A 294 21.36 6.40 18.97
N PRO A 295 22.18 6.39 17.93
CA PRO A 295 21.75 6.86 16.61
C PRO A 295 20.87 5.83 15.92
N ILE A 296 20.00 6.29 15.03
CA ILE A 296 19.29 5.43 14.09
C ILE A 296 20.27 5.02 12.99
N VAL A 297 20.50 3.72 12.82
CA VAL A 297 21.37 3.20 11.77
C VAL A 297 20.54 2.35 10.82
N ILE A 298 20.57 2.67 9.54
CA ILE A 298 19.98 1.87 8.48
C ILE A 298 21.07 1.02 7.83
N TYR A 299 20.84 -0.27 7.74
CA TYR A 299 21.79 -1.23 7.17
C TYR A 299 21.32 -1.70 5.80
N ILE A 300 22.19 -1.63 4.80
CA ILE A 300 21.89 -2.10 3.44
C ILE A 300 22.34 -3.56 3.29
N ASP A 301 21.44 -4.39 2.76
CA ASP A 301 21.67 -5.80 2.46
C ASP A 301 22.84 -5.94 1.46
N PRO A 302 23.94 -6.63 1.83
CA PRO A 302 25.07 -6.86 0.93
C PRO A 302 24.72 -7.74 -0.30
N GLY A 303 23.58 -8.42 -0.29
CA GLY A 303 23.10 -9.26 -1.39
C GLY A 303 22.60 -8.48 -2.62
N ALA A 304 22.45 -7.15 -2.55
CA ALA A 304 22.14 -6.33 -3.72
C ALA A 304 23.36 -6.23 -4.67
N PRO A 305 23.16 -6.22 -6.02
CA PRO A 305 24.24 -5.97 -6.97
C PRO A 305 24.94 -4.63 -6.71
N GLU A 306 26.25 -4.55 -6.87
CA GLU A 306 27.10 -3.43 -6.46
C GLU A 306 26.53 -2.05 -6.84
N ARG A 307 26.27 -1.78 -8.11
CA ARG A 307 25.70 -0.49 -8.56
C ARG A 307 24.34 -0.16 -7.96
N ILE A 308 23.54 -1.18 -7.71
CA ILE A 308 22.23 -1.02 -7.05
C ILE A 308 22.42 -0.74 -5.57
N ARG A 309 23.32 -1.49 -4.92
CA ARG A 309 23.66 -1.30 -3.51
C ARG A 309 24.18 0.12 -3.26
N ASP A 310 25.04 0.62 -4.14
CA ASP A 310 25.57 1.99 -4.04
C ASP A 310 24.43 3.02 -4.17
N ALA A 311 23.51 2.84 -5.12
CA ALA A 311 22.34 3.70 -5.28
C ALA A 311 21.38 3.62 -4.06
N LEU A 312 21.25 2.44 -3.43
CA LEU A 312 20.46 2.28 -2.21
C LEU A 312 21.09 3.04 -1.04
N ILE A 313 22.41 2.98 -0.89
CA ILE A 313 23.15 3.73 0.13
C ILE A 313 22.99 5.23 -0.10
N ASP A 314 23.26 5.68 -1.34
CA ASP A 314 23.17 7.09 -1.72
C ASP A 314 21.81 7.69 -1.35
N GLY A 315 20.72 7.01 -1.75
CA GLY A 315 19.36 7.48 -1.45
C GLY A 315 19.03 7.47 0.04
N ALA A 316 19.41 6.40 0.75
CA ALA A 316 19.18 6.31 2.18
C ALA A 316 19.92 7.40 2.96
N VAL A 317 21.13 7.77 2.55
CA VAL A 317 21.95 8.83 3.20
C VAL A 317 21.29 10.20 3.15
N TRP A 318 20.41 10.47 2.18
CA TRP A 318 19.75 11.78 2.08
C TRP A 318 19.03 12.19 3.36
N TRP A 319 18.49 11.26 4.13
CA TRP A 319 17.81 11.54 5.40
C TRP A 319 18.73 12.14 6.47
N ALA A 320 20.05 12.04 6.33
CA ALA A 320 20.97 12.67 7.27
C ALA A 320 20.72 14.19 7.43
N ASP A 321 20.42 14.88 6.29
CA ASP A 321 20.10 16.30 6.27
C ASP A 321 18.84 16.61 7.10
N ALA A 322 17.82 15.73 7.07
CA ALA A 322 16.61 15.91 7.85
C ALA A 322 16.85 15.79 9.34
N PHE A 323 17.71 14.84 9.75
CA PHE A 323 18.06 14.67 11.16
C PHE A 323 18.98 15.79 11.67
N GLU A 324 19.86 16.32 10.82
CA GLU A 324 20.60 17.54 11.15
C GLU A 324 19.67 18.73 11.36
N ALA A 325 18.69 18.94 10.45
CA ALA A 325 17.67 19.98 10.58
C ALA A 325 16.77 19.79 11.82
N ALA A 326 16.54 18.55 12.24
CA ALA A 326 15.82 18.21 13.48
C ALA A 326 16.64 18.41 14.76
N GLY A 327 17.94 18.81 14.62
CA GLY A 327 18.84 19.07 15.73
C GLY A 327 19.68 17.87 16.17
N PHE A 328 19.68 16.77 15.44
CA PHE A 328 20.44 15.55 15.75
C PHE A 328 21.58 15.28 14.75
N PRO A 329 22.62 16.12 14.72
CA PRO A 329 23.77 15.85 13.85
C PRO A 329 24.43 14.52 14.24
N GLY A 330 24.58 13.62 13.25
CA GLY A 330 25.08 12.27 13.49
C GLY A 330 24.09 11.30 14.15
N GLY A 331 22.84 11.72 14.36
CA GLY A 331 21.76 10.88 14.91
C GLY A 331 21.18 9.86 13.92
N TYR A 332 21.55 9.98 12.66
CA TYR A 332 21.17 9.07 11.60
C TYR A 332 22.38 8.68 10.76
N ARG A 333 22.50 7.40 10.43
CA ARG A 333 23.59 6.86 9.60
C ARG A 333 23.12 5.72 8.72
N VAL A 334 23.86 5.48 7.62
CA VAL A 334 23.66 4.36 6.73
C VAL A 334 24.95 3.56 6.64
N GLU A 335 24.87 2.26 6.83
CA GLU A 335 26.00 1.35 6.83
C GLU A 335 25.69 0.07 6.04
N LEU A 336 26.70 -0.67 5.64
CA LEU A 336 26.48 -2.03 5.17
C LEU A 336 26.23 -2.96 6.36
N LEU A 337 25.30 -3.92 6.20
CA LEU A 337 25.09 -4.92 7.24
C LEU A 337 26.37 -5.70 7.47
N PRO A 338 26.91 -5.77 8.70
CA PRO A 338 28.11 -6.52 9.03
C PRO A 338 27.98 -8.02 8.65
N GLU A 339 29.07 -8.65 8.30
CA GLU A 339 29.09 -10.07 7.88
C GLU A 339 28.62 -11.02 8.98
N ASP A 340 28.85 -10.67 10.25
CA ASP A 340 28.46 -11.43 11.44
C ASP A 340 27.09 -11.01 11.99
N ALA A 341 26.47 -10.01 11.40
CA ALA A 341 25.11 -9.56 11.78
C ALA A 341 24.03 -10.32 11.01
N HIS A 342 22.94 -10.62 11.68
CA HIS A 342 21.79 -11.24 11.04
C HIS A 342 20.70 -10.18 10.74
N PRO A 343 20.13 -10.13 9.53
CA PRO A 343 19.13 -9.12 9.17
C PRO A 343 17.82 -9.21 9.98
N LEU A 344 17.57 -10.34 10.65
CA LEU A 344 16.41 -10.52 11.53
C LEU A 344 16.66 -10.06 12.97
N ASP A 345 17.89 -9.85 13.39
CA ASP A 345 18.21 -9.31 14.71
C ASP A 345 17.56 -7.92 14.85
N ILE A 346 16.81 -7.73 15.94
CA ILE A 346 16.03 -6.53 16.21
C ILE A 346 16.88 -5.25 16.23
N ARG A 347 18.16 -5.35 16.51
CA ARG A 347 19.08 -4.22 16.59
C ARG A 347 19.43 -3.59 15.24
N TYR A 348 19.11 -4.25 14.12
CA TYR A 348 19.47 -3.80 12.77
C TYR A 348 18.24 -3.39 11.98
N ASN A 349 18.10 -2.11 11.62
CA ASN A 349 17.13 -1.65 10.63
C ASN A 349 17.66 -1.97 9.24
N VAL A 350 16.95 -2.76 8.43
CA VAL A 350 17.52 -3.35 7.22
C VAL A 350 16.73 -2.99 5.97
N VAL A 351 17.46 -2.60 4.92
CA VAL A 351 16.96 -2.49 3.54
C VAL A 351 17.34 -3.77 2.79
N GLN A 352 16.34 -4.56 2.41
CA GLN A 352 16.50 -5.83 1.70
C GLN A 352 16.19 -5.72 0.21
N TRP A 353 17.01 -6.39 -0.60
CA TRP A 353 16.79 -6.57 -2.04
C TRP A 353 16.09 -7.90 -2.32
N VAL A 354 14.93 -7.88 -3.00
CA VAL A 354 14.12 -9.08 -3.22
C VAL A 354 13.77 -9.28 -4.69
N HIS A 355 13.54 -10.54 -5.06
CA HIS A 355 13.15 -10.94 -6.41
C HIS A 355 11.68 -11.40 -6.43
N ARG A 356 10.94 -10.96 -7.45
CA ARG A 356 9.55 -11.33 -7.69
C ARG A 356 9.34 -11.68 -9.14
N GLN A 357 8.31 -12.48 -9.44
CA GLN A 357 7.94 -12.81 -10.81
C GLN A 357 7.38 -11.57 -11.53
N THR A 358 6.54 -10.82 -10.84
CA THR A 358 5.94 -9.59 -11.37
C THR A 358 6.68 -8.37 -10.87
N ARG A 359 6.60 -7.26 -11.62
CA ARG A 359 6.85 -5.95 -11.08
C ARG A 359 5.88 -5.71 -9.92
N GLY A 360 6.38 -5.24 -8.79
CA GLY A 360 5.58 -5.00 -7.62
C GLY A 360 6.04 -3.78 -6.85
N TRP A 361 5.28 -3.44 -5.81
CA TRP A 361 5.57 -2.34 -4.92
C TRP A 361 6.82 -2.65 -4.08
N SER A 362 7.53 -1.62 -3.69
CA SER A 362 8.46 -1.66 -2.57
C SER A 362 7.69 -1.39 -1.29
N TYR A 363 8.28 -1.72 -0.15
CA TYR A 363 7.65 -1.54 1.15
C TYR A 363 8.66 -1.01 2.14
N GLY A 364 8.30 0.03 2.87
CA GLY A 364 8.98 0.49 4.07
C GLY A 364 8.04 0.41 5.28
N GLY A 365 8.59 0.17 6.45
CA GLY A 365 7.83 0.05 7.69
C GLY A 365 8.67 -0.61 8.77
N GLY A 366 8.05 -1.29 9.75
CA GLY A 366 8.83 -1.89 10.81
C GLY A 366 8.02 -2.71 11.80
N ILE A 367 8.70 -3.12 12.88
CA ILE A 367 8.10 -3.66 14.10
C ILE A 367 7.84 -2.49 15.03
N ILE A 368 6.58 -2.34 15.44
CA ILE A 368 6.09 -1.20 16.21
C ILE A 368 5.48 -1.70 17.53
N ASP A 369 5.79 -1.02 18.61
CA ASP A 369 5.10 -1.23 19.87
C ASP A 369 3.70 -0.58 19.82
N PRO A 370 2.61 -1.35 19.79
CA PRO A 370 1.27 -0.79 19.68
C PRO A 370 0.82 -0.01 20.92
N ARG A 371 1.58 -0.04 22.03
CA ARG A 371 1.31 0.74 23.24
C ARG A 371 1.71 2.18 23.08
N THR A 372 2.79 2.45 22.32
CA THR A 372 3.50 3.74 22.35
C THR A 372 3.74 4.35 20.97
N GLY A 373 3.64 3.56 19.89
CA GLY A 373 4.08 3.97 18.56
C GLY A 373 5.61 3.94 18.38
N GLU A 374 6.37 3.37 19.33
CA GLU A 374 7.82 3.21 19.16
C GLU A 374 8.11 2.22 18.03
N MET A 375 8.85 2.65 17.01
CA MET A 375 9.39 1.76 15.99
C MET A 375 10.67 1.13 16.51
N ILE A 376 10.62 -0.19 16.75
CA ILE A 376 11.71 -0.96 17.34
C ILE A 376 12.72 -1.34 16.27
N LYS A 377 12.22 -1.71 15.10
CA LYS A 377 13.05 -2.14 13.96
C LYS A 377 12.41 -1.66 12.66
N GLY A 378 13.15 -0.88 11.88
CA GLY A 378 12.80 -0.53 10.52
C GLY A 378 13.11 -1.69 9.54
N HIS A 379 12.23 -1.93 8.59
CA HIS A 379 12.42 -2.94 7.56
C HIS A 379 11.91 -2.44 6.21
N VAL A 380 12.81 -2.39 5.24
CA VAL A 380 12.54 -1.95 3.87
C VAL A 380 12.74 -3.11 2.91
N ILE A 381 11.87 -3.25 1.93
CA ILE A 381 11.92 -4.30 0.91
C ILE A 381 11.81 -3.69 -0.48
N LEU A 382 12.85 -3.86 -1.29
CA LEU A 382 12.94 -3.32 -2.64
C LEU A 382 12.98 -4.41 -3.70
N GLY A 383 12.06 -4.32 -4.67
CA GLY A 383 11.90 -5.32 -5.73
C GLY A 383 12.85 -5.11 -6.90
N SER A 384 13.59 -6.16 -7.28
CA SER A 384 14.64 -6.12 -8.31
C SER A 384 14.16 -5.79 -9.73
N GLN A 385 12.87 -5.99 -10.04
CA GLN A 385 12.36 -5.70 -11.37
C GLN A 385 12.13 -4.22 -11.63
N ARG A 386 12.14 -3.38 -10.60
CA ARG A 386 11.94 -1.96 -10.73
C ARG A 386 12.97 -1.32 -11.67
N VAL A 387 14.26 -1.59 -11.43
CA VAL A 387 15.36 -1.07 -12.28
C VAL A 387 15.16 -1.41 -13.76
N ARG A 388 14.77 -2.66 -14.04
CA ARG A 388 14.61 -3.11 -15.43
C ARG A 388 13.45 -2.41 -16.11
N GLN A 389 12.43 -2.08 -15.38
CA GLN A 389 11.28 -1.39 -15.92
C GLN A 389 11.54 0.10 -16.14
N ASP A 390 12.17 0.78 -15.18
CA ASP A 390 12.52 2.19 -15.35
C ASP A 390 13.47 2.34 -16.55
N ARG A 391 14.46 1.44 -16.69
CA ARG A 391 15.31 1.40 -17.88
C ARG A 391 14.51 1.25 -19.18
N MET A 392 13.51 0.37 -19.22
CA MET A 392 12.67 0.18 -20.41
C MET A 392 11.90 1.46 -20.78
N ILE A 393 11.40 2.18 -19.80
CA ILE A 393 10.73 3.49 -20.01
C ILE A 393 11.71 4.47 -20.63
N PHE A 394 12.90 4.61 -20.04
CA PHE A 394 13.93 5.53 -20.57
C PHE A 394 14.51 5.09 -21.91
N GLU A 395 14.69 3.80 -22.16
CA GLU A 395 15.03 3.28 -23.48
C GLU A 395 13.94 3.61 -24.53
N GLY A 396 12.67 3.56 -24.11
CA GLY A 396 11.54 3.97 -24.95
C GLY A 396 11.56 5.46 -25.30
N LEU A 397 12.04 6.31 -24.40
CA LEU A 397 12.13 7.76 -24.59
C LEU A 397 13.43 8.17 -25.32
N ALA A 398 14.59 7.78 -24.81
CA ALA A 398 15.90 8.18 -25.28
C ALA A 398 16.45 7.31 -26.42
N GLY A 399 15.99 6.05 -26.52
CA GLY A 399 16.54 5.03 -27.41
C GLY A 399 17.67 4.23 -26.74
N THR A 400 17.86 2.99 -27.20
CA THR A 400 18.87 2.07 -26.63
C THR A 400 20.30 2.47 -26.96
N GLY A 401 20.52 3.34 -27.93
CA GLY A 401 21.84 3.90 -28.24
C GLY A 401 22.42 4.79 -27.13
N ALA A 402 21.60 5.26 -26.19
CA ALA A 402 22.05 6.00 -25.01
C ALA A 402 22.44 5.10 -23.83
N THR A 403 22.02 3.83 -23.84
CA THR A 403 22.23 2.88 -22.75
C THR A 403 23.73 2.58 -22.51
N GLY A 404 24.20 2.79 -21.29
CA GLY A 404 25.58 2.53 -20.87
C GLY A 404 26.58 3.61 -21.31
N THR A 405 26.12 4.78 -21.72
CA THR A 405 26.99 5.88 -22.17
C THR A 405 27.50 6.75 -21.03
N GLY A 406 26.84 6.71 -19.87
CA GLY A 406 27.13 7.58 -18.71
C GLY A 406 26.76 9.06 -18.93
N ARG A 407 25.94 9.37 -19.95
CA ARG A 407 25.41 10.72 -20.18
C ARG A 407 24.11 10.94 -19.44
N ASP A 408 23.63 12.19 -19.40
CA ASP A 408 22.37 12.58 -18.73
C ASP A 408 21.12 11.84 -19.29
N ASP A 409 21.20 11.36 -20.53
CA ASP A 409 20.15 10.59 -21.21
C ASP A 409 20.35 9.06 -21.12
N ASP A 410 21.30 8.57 -20.30
CA ASP A 410 21.57 7.13 -20.16
C ASP A 410 20.45 6.44 -19.38
N PRO A 411 19.68 5.53 -20.00
CA PRO A 411 18.62 4.79 -19.33
C PRO A 411 19.04 4.03 -18.08
N VAL A 412 20.30 3.61 -17.98
CA VAL A 412 20.80 2.92 -16.78
C VAL A 412 21.01 3.89 -15.64
N GLU A 413 21.64 5.04 -15.89
CA GLU A 413 21.87 6.08 -14.86
C GLU A 413 20.54 6.64 -14.36
N LEU A 414 19.61 6.98 -15.26
CA LEU A 414 18.27 7.45 -14.90
C LEU A 414 17.48 6.43 -14.06
N SER A 415 17.69 5.12 -14.34
CA SER A 415 17.08 4.07 -13.51
C SER A 415 17.73 3.98 -12.13
N LEU A 416 19.03 4.24 -12.01
CA LEU A 416 19.71 4.29 -10.72
C LEU A 416 19.30 5.53 -9.92
N ASP A 417 19.06 6.68 -10.57
CA ASP A 417 18.50 7.86 -9.91
C ASP A 417 17.12 7.57 -9.32
N ARG A 418 16.28 6.84 -10.07
CA ARG A 418 14.99 6.35 -9.51
C ARG A 418 15.18 5.42 -8.32
N ILE A 419 16.21 4.55 -8.32
CA ILE A 419 16.51 3.69 -7.16
C ILE A 419 16.98 4.49 -5.96
N ARG A 420 17.79 5.56 -6.15
CA ARG A 420 18.16 6.49 -5.07
C ARG A 420 16.93 7.10 -4.42
N GLN A 421 16.04 7.67 -5.24
CA GLN A 421 14.80 8.28 -4.78
C GLN A 421 13.88 7.24 -4.10
N LEU A 422 13.76 6.03 -4.65
CA LEU A 422 12.97 4.95 -4.07
C LEU A 422 13.55 4.47 -2.73
N SER A 423 14.88 4.38 -2.62
CA SER A 423 15.54 4.04 -1.37
C SER A 423 15.24 5.08 -0.28
N ALA A 424 15.35 6.36 -0.62
CA ALA A 424 14.99 7.44 0.31
C ALA A 424 13.52 7.35 0.73
N HIS A 425 12.61 7.11 -0.20
CA HIS A 425 11.17 6.97 0.05
C HIS A 425 10.88 5.84 1.04
N GLU A 426 11.33 4.62 0.75
CA GLU A 426 11.04 3.46 1.59
C GLU A 426 11.72 3.53 2.97
N VAL A 427 12.90 4.14 3.02
CA VAL A 427 13.57 4.44 4.30
C VAL A 427 12.76 5.47 5.09
N GLY A 428 12.17 6.47 4.44
CA GLY A 428 11.25 7.41 5.06
C GLY A 428 10.10 6.72 5.81
N HIS A 429 9.49 5.70 5.20
CA HIS A 429 8.49 4.87 5.88
C HIS A 429 9.08 4.10 7.08
N ALA A 430 10.27 3.56 6.94
CA ALA A 430 10.96 2.90 8.05
C ALA A 430 11.43 3.88 9.14
N LEU A 431 11.32 5.17 8.92
CA LEU A 431 11.55 6.25 9.90
C LEU A 431 10.24 6.81 10.49
N GLY A 432 9.08 6.34 10.01
CA GLY A 432 7.77 6.72 10.52
C GLY A 432 7.01 7.75 9.68
N PHE A 433 7.49 8.11 8.49
CA PHE A 433 6.84 9.11 7.63
C PHE A 433 5.83 8.47 6.68
N GLY A 434 4.62 9.04 6.63
CA GLY A 434 3.59 8.73 5.64
C GLY A 434 3.80 9.47 4.32
N HIS A 435 2.97 9.20 3.32
CA HIS A 435 3.00 9.91 2.05
C HIS A 435 2.51 11.36 2.19
N ASN A 436 3.06 12.25 1.36
CA ASN A 436 2.50 13.57 1.10
C ASN A 436 2.37 13.80 -0.40
N PHE A 437 1.20 13.56 -0.97
CA PHE A 437 0.95 13.70 -2.41
C PHE A 437 0.73 15.14 -2.88
N ALA A 438 0.89 16.12 -2.02
CA ALA A 438 0.89 17.52 -2.39
C ALA A 438 2.30 18.12 -2.52
N ALA A 439 3.33 17.34 -2.19
CA ALA A 439 4.71 17.83 -2.19
C ALA A 439 5.23 18.22 -3.59
N SER A 440 4.73 17.56 -4.65
CA SER A 440 5.00 17.94 -6.06
C SER A 440 4.70 19.40 -6.34
N SER A 441 3.66 19.98 -5.73
CA SER A 441 3.25 21.37 -5.95
C SER A 441 4.25 22.41 -5.40
N ASN A 442 5.18 22.00 -4.56
CA ASN A 442 6.22 22.82 -3.95
C ASN A 442 7.64 22.41 -4.43
N ASP A 443 7.83 22.32 -5.75
CA ASP A 443 9.08 21.93 -6.41
C ASP A 443 9.63 20.58 -5.92
N ARG A 444 8.73 19.58 -5.79
CA ARG A 444 9.08 18.23 -5.34
C ARG A 444 9.66 18.22 -3.93
N ALA A 445 8.96 18.88 -3.00
CA ALA A 445 9.40 19.13 -1.63
C ALA A 445 9.55 17.88 -0.75
N SER A 446 9.23 16.69 -1.24
CA SER A 446 9.34 15.46 -0.44
C SER A 446 9.68 14.23 -1.27
N VAL A 447 10.56 13.38 -0.72
CA VAL A 447 10.76 12.02 -1.23
C VAL A 447 9.58 11.10 -0.87
N MET A 448 8.69 11.51 0.06
CA MET A 448 7.49 10.77 0.44
C MET A 448 6.33 10.97 -0.53
N ASP A 449 6.56 11.63 -1.66
CA ASP A 449 5.69 11.66 -2.82
C ASP A 449 6.08 10.57 -3.84
N TYR A 450 5.23 10.36 -4.86
CA TYR A 450 5.52 9.48 -6.00
C TYR A 450 5.79 10.33 -7.24
N PRO A 451 7.03 10.77 -7.50
CA PRO A 451 7.32 11.61 -8.65
C PRO A 451 7.32 10.79 -9.95
N ALA A 452 6.69 11.32 -10.99
CA ALA A 452 6.99 10.91 -12.34
C ALA A 452 8.35 11.50 -12.77
N PRO A 453 9.08 10.89 -13.74
CA PRO A 453 10.28 11.52 -14.27
C PRO A 453 9.94 12.85 -14.97
N TRP A 454 10.55 13.94 -14.51
CA TRP A 454 10.32 15.25 -15.10
C TRP A 454 11.21 15.46 -16.32
N ILE A 455 10.62 15.30 -17.50
CA ILE A 455 11.29 15.36 -18.80
C ILE A 455 10.56 16.41 -19.63
N ARG A 456 11.29 17.19 -20.43
CA ARG A 456 10.73 18.18 -21.31
C ARG A 456 11.37 18.15 -22.69
N VAL A 457 10.72 18.71 -23.68
CA VAL A 457 11.32 18.99 -24.98
C VAL A 457 12.06 20.32 -24.89
N SER A 458 13.35 20.32 -25.17
CA SER A 458 14.20 21.50 -25.14
C SER A 458 15.17 21.47 -26.32
N ASN A 459 15.25 22.56 -27.08
CA ASN A 459 16.13 22.68 -28.26
C ASN A 459 15.98 21.54 -29.28
N GLY A 460 14.76 20.98 -29.42
CA GLY A 460 14.46 19.90 -30.35
C GLY A 460 14.91 18.50 -29.90
N ALA A 461 15.23 18.33 -28.61
CA ALA A 461 15.57 17.07 -27.99
C ALA A 461 14.89 16.90 -26.63
N LEU A 462 14.82 15.67 -26.11
CA LEU A 462 14.38 15.45 -24.72
C LEU A 462 15.50 15.84 -23.76
N ASP A 463 15.14 16.62 -22.75
CA ASP A 463 16.02 17.02 -21.65
C ASP A 463 15.69 16.15 -20.42
N PHE A 464 16.65 15.32 -19.98
CA PHE A 464 16.55 14.42 -18.84
C PHE A 464 17.27 14.94 -17.61
N SER A 465 17.91 16.10 -17.67
CA SER A 465 18.80 16.62 -16.63
C SER A 465 18.13 16.80 -15.25
N ARG A 466 16.81 16.86 -15.22
CA ARG A 466 15.99 16.97 -14.00
C ARG A 466 14.98 15.83 -13.86
N ALA A 467 15.23 14.68 -14.47
CA ALA A 467 14.27 13.55 -14.43
C ALA A 467 13.89 13.19 -13.00
N TYR A 468 14.86 13.12 -12.10
CA TYR A 468 14.65 12.97 -10.66
C TYR A 468 15.51 13.98 -9.92
N ASP A 469 14.99 14.52 -8.82
CA ASP A 469 15.77 15.35 -7.91
C ASP A 469 16.64 14.46 -7.01
N GLN A 470 17.71 15.05 -6.50
CA GLN A 470 18.64 14.43 -5.57
C GLN A 470 18.54 15.09 -4.20
N GLY A 471 18.61 14.28 -3.16
CA GLY A 471 18.42 14.75 -1.79
C GLY A 471 16.96 14.69 -1.35
N ILE A 472 16.73 15.14 -0.13
CA ILE A 472 15.40 15.29 0.46
C ILE A 472 14.86 16.71 0.24
N GLY A 473 13.55 16.86 0.35
CA GLY A 473 12.89 18.17 0.20
C GLY A 473 12.65 18.90 1.52
N ASP A 474 12.04 20.08 1.39
CA ASP A 474 11.73 20.93 2.55
C ASP A 474 10.63 20.32 3.43
N TRP A 475 9.67 19.60 2.84
CA TRP A 475 8.70 18.83 3.61
C TRP A 475 9.36 17.74 4.44
N ASP A 476 10.34 17.04 3.90
CA ASP A 476 11.05 15.97 4.64
C ASP A 476 11.83 16.52 5.82
N ARG A 477 12.50 17.68 5.67
CA ARG A 477 13.18 18.39 6.78
C ARG A 477 12.19 18.84 7.84
N PHE A 478 11.05 19.40 7.40
CA PHE A 478 9.98 19.82 8.30
C PHE A 478 9.42 18.66 9.11
N THR A 479 8.96 17.58 8.42
CA THR A 479 8.31 16.47 9.12
C THR A 479 9.28 15.73 10.05
N ALA A 480 10.57 15.59 9.69
CA ALA A 480 11.60 15.06 10.57
C ALA A 480 11.82 15.94 11.80
N ARG A 481 11.90 17.27 11.61
CA ARG A 481 12.01 18.22 12.71
C ARG A 481 10.78 18.11 13.62
N TRP A 482 9.58 18.08 13.09
CA TRP A 482 8.35 17.94 13.87
C TRP A 482 8.32 16.62 14.65
N LEU A 483 8.64 15.52 13.99
CA LEU A 483 8.52 14.17 14.56
C LEU A 483 9.60 13.89 15.61
N TYR A 484 10.87 14.31 15.37
CA TYR A 484 12.02 13.89 16.17
C TYR A 484 12.54 14.94 17.14
N SER A 485 12.27 16.25 16.98
CA SER A 485 12.78 17.27 17.90
C SER A 485 12.53 16.92 19.36
N GLU A 486 13.54 17.10 20.19
CA GLU A 486 13.48 16.94 21.63
C GLU A 486 13.63 18.31 22.30
N PHE A 487 12.78 18.61 23.26
CA PHE A 487 12.73 19.91 23.94
C PHE A 487 13.25 19.81 25.38
N PRO A 488 13.89 20.87 25.89
CA PRO A 488 14.32 20.94 27.28
C PRO A 488 13.16 20.71 28.27
N PRO A 489 13.47 20.23 29.49
CA PRO A 489 12.47 20.11 30.54
C PRO A 489 11.78 21.46 30.82
N GLY A 490 10.45 21.45 30.90
CA GLY A 490 9.64 22.63 31.16
C GLY A 490 9.19 23.41 29.91
N THR A 491 9.62 23.01 28.71
CA THR A 491 9.06 23.56 27.47
C THR A 491 7.63 23.10 27.28
N ASP A 492 6.75 24.00 26.87
CA ASP A 492 5.45 23.67 26.34
C ASP A 492 5.63 23.00 24.96
N LYS A 493 5.58 21.67 24.97
CA LYS A 493 5.85 20.87 23.76
C LYS A 493 4.79 21.07 22.69
N SER A 494 3.53 21.26 23.09
CA SER A 494 2.44 21.48 22.15
C SER A 494 2.65 22.79 21.40
N ALA A 495 2.91 23.86 22.12
CA ALA A 495 3.19 25.16 21.52
C ALA A 495 4.43 25.12 20.60
N ALA A 496 5.52 24.47 21.04
CA ALA A 496 6.73 24.34 20.24
C ALA A 496 6.53 23.53 18.94
N LEU A 497 5.68 22.51 18.97
CA LEU A 497 5.32 21.73 17.78
C LEU A 497 4.39 22.50 16.85
N ASP A 498 3.45 23.28 17.39
CA ASP A 498 2.60 24.16 16.61
C ASP A 498 3.39 25.28 15.93
N ASP A 499 4.44 25.81 16.58
CA ASP A 499 5.36 26.78 15.97
C ASP A 499 6.09 26.18 14.75
N ILE A 500 6.56 24.94 14.85
CA ILE A 500 7.20 24.22 13.74
C ILE A 500 6.21 24.02 12.57
N LEU A 501 4.95 23.68 12.85
CA LEU A 501 3.89 23.55 11.84
C LEU A 501 3.58 24.89 11.17
N THR A 502 3.45 25.95 11.97
CA THR A 502 3.16 27.29 11.45
C THR A 502 4.26 27.76 10.51
N GLU A 503 5.54 27.57 10.91
CA GLU A 503 6.68 27.90 10.06
C GLU A 503 6.63 27.18 8.69
N ALA A 504 6.24 25.92 8.66
CA ALA A 504 6.14 25.15 7.43
C ALA A 504 4.99 25.66 6.53
N PHE A 505 3.84 25.96 7.11
CA PHE A 505 2.70 26.47 6.34
C PHE A 505 2.92 27.90 5.85
N ASP A 506 3.61 28.73 6.59
CA ASP A 506 4.03 30.08 6.15
C ASP A 506 4.98 30.01 4.95
N GLN A 507 5.70 28.89 4.78
CA GLN A 507 6.51 28.61 3.59
C GLN A 507 5.69 28.00 2.43
N GLY A 508 4.39 27.81 2.61
CA GLY A 508 3.48 27.22 1.62
C GLY A 508 3.53 25.70 1.50
N LEU A 509 4.18 25.01 2.46
CA LEU A 509 4.15 23.55 2.50
C LEU A 509 2.76 23.10 2.95
N ILE A 510 2.16 22.18 2.20
CA ILE A 510 0.85 21.60 2.50
C ILE A 510 0.97 20.08 2.61
N TYR A 511 0.03 19.48 3.35
CA TYR A 511 -0.08 18.04 3.53
C TYR A 511 -1.41 17.50 3.04
N ILE A 512 -1.36 16.52 2.14
CA ILE A 512 -2.55 15.78 1.70
C ILE A 512 -2.22 14.28 1.72
N ALA A 513 -2.96 13.55 2.54
CA ALA A 513 -2.79 12.12 2.75
C ALA A 513 -3.33 11.27 1.59
N ASP A 514 -3.03 9.97 1.64
CA ASP A 514 -3.47 8.96 0.66
C ASP A 514 -4.97 9.00 0.35
N GLU A 515 -5.80 9.13 1.38
CA GLU A 515 -7.25 9.09 1.27
C GLU A 515 -7.80 10.20 0.36
N HIS A 516 -7.11 11.32 0.30
CA HIS A 516 -7.53 12.49 -0.46
C HIS A 516 -6.69 12.75 -1.71
N GLY A 517 -5.53 12.09 -1.85
CA GLY A 517 -4.61 12.28 -2.98
C GLY A 517 -4.61 11.14 -4.00
N ARG A 518 -4.87 9.89 -3.59
CA ARG A 518 -4.60 8.71 -4.41
C ARG A 518 -5.71 8.36 -5.42
N ALA A 519 -6.97 8.48 -5.05
CA ALA A 519 -8.06 8.03 -5.91
C ALA A 519 -8.30 8.97 -7.10
N VAL A 520 -8.66 8.41 -8.27
CA VAL A 520 -9.01 9.16 -9.49
C VAL A 520 -10.15 10.15 -9.22
N GLY A 521 -11.11 9.77 -8.39
CA GLY A 521 -12.22 10.64 -7.95
C GLY A 521 -11.88 11.65 -6.88
N SER A 522 -10.63 11.71 -6.38
CA SER A 522 -10.18 12.70 -5.40
C SER A 522 -10.35 14.13 -5.91
N ALA A 523 -10.41 15.09 -4.97
CA ALA A 523 -10.84 16.43 -5.28
C ALA A 523 -9.71 17.48 -5.23
N HIS A 524 -8.61 17.19 -4.53
CA HIS A 524 -7.59 18.21 -4.30
C HIS A 524 -6.71 18.41 -5.53
N PRO A 525 -6.66 19.63 -6.14
CA PRO A 525 -5.99 19.87 -7.42
C PRO A 525 -4.46 19.73 -7.36
N LYS A 526 -3.87 19.85 -6.16
CA LYS A 526 -2.42 19.80 -5.92
C LYS A 526 -1.96 18.47 -5.33
N ALA A 527 -2.80 17.43 -5.34
CA ALA A 527 -2.42 16.16 -4.74
C ALA A 527 -2.74 14.99 -5.64
N SER A 528 -1.71 14.41 -6.21
CA SER A 528 -1.81 13.24 -7.08
C SER A 528 -0.57 12.37 -6.98
N VAL A 529 -0.74 11.09 -7.30
CA VAL A 529 0.39 10.18 -7.48
C VAL A 529 0.96 10.34 -8.88
N TRP A 530 2.28 10.32 -9.02
CA TRP A 530 2.99 10.37 -10.30
C TRP A 530 2.80 11.67 -11.09
N ASP A 531 2.58 12.78 -10.39
CA ASP A 531 2.57 14.12 -10.95
C ASP A 531 3.88 14.88 -10.68
N ASN A 532 3.97 16.08 -11.17
CA ASN A 532 5.02 17.05 -10.93
C ASN A 532 4.45 18.46 -11.05
N GLY A 533 5.21 19.42 -10.50
CA GLY A 533 4.92 20.84 -10.67
C GLY A 533 3.75 21.34 -9.83
N SER A 534 3.58 22.64 -9.83
CA SER A 534 2.54 23.33 -9.05
C SER A 534 1.18 23.38 -9.74
N ASP A 535 1.13 23.04 -11.02
CA ASP A 535 -0.08 23.04 -11.86
C ASP A 535 -0.17 21.76 -12.69
N ALA A 536 -1.17 20.95 -12.39
CA ALA A 536 -1.36 19.65 -13.02
C ALA A 536 -1.80 19.75 -14.50
N VAL A 537 -2.39 20.87 -14.94
CA VAL A 537 -2.81 21.08 -16.33
C VAL A 537 -1.61 21.44 -17.18
N ASP A 538 -0.75 22.36 -16.72
CA ASP A 538 0.53 22.68 -17.39
C ASP A 538 1.41 21.43 -17.51
N GLU A 539 1.38 20.58 -16.47
CA GLU A 539 2.14 19.33 -16.47
C GLU A 539 1.58 18.31 -17.47
N LEU A 540 0.26 18.24 -17.64
CA LEU A 540 -0.35 17.42 -18.70
C LEU A 540 0.06 17.90 -20.09
N GLU A 541 0.03 19.21 -20.35
CA GLU A 541 0.46 19.78 -21.62
C GLU A 541 1.93 19.46 -21.93
N ARG A 542 2.81 19.64 -20.95
CA ARG A 542 4.24 19.29 -21.07
C ARG A 542 4.44 17.80 -21.38
N VAL A 543 3.71 16.93 -20.71
CA VAL A 543 3.82 15.48 -20.91
C VAL A 543 3.26 15.06 -22.26
N LEU A 544 2.21 15.69 -22.77
CA LEU A 544 1.70 15.47 -24.13
C LEU A 544 2.73 15.87 -25.20
N GLU A 545 3.49 16.95 -24.99
CA GLU A 545 4.59 17.33 -25.87
C GLU A 545 5.70 16.28 -25.90
N VAL A 546 6.13 15.80 -24.72
CA VAL A 546 7.14 14.73 -24.59
C VAL A 546 6.66 13.45 -25.25
N ARG A 547 5.40 13.07 -25.01
CA ARG A 547 4.77 11.90 -25.61
C ARG A 547 4.77 11.98 -27.14
N SER A 548 4.33 13.09 -27.69
CA SER A 548 4.29 13.31 -29.14
C SER A 548 5.69 13.22 -29.76
N TYR A 549 6.69 13.87 -29.13
CA TYR A 549 8.08 13.80 -29.55
C TYR A 549 8.61 12.35 -29.57
N ALA A 550 8.32 11.58 -28.51
CA ALA A 550 8.77 10.19 -28.40
C ALA A 550 8.09 9.26 -29.40
N LEU A 551 6.78 9.43 -29.64
CA LEU A 551 6.01 8.63 -30.59
C LEU A 551 6.41 8.87 -32.04
N GLU A 552 6.70 10.12 -32.43
CA GLU A 552 7.20 10.46 -33.77
C GLU A 552 8.53 9.75 -34.10
N ARG A 553 9.31 9.40 -33.05
CA ARG A 553 10.63 8.78 -33.16
C ARG A 553 10.62 7.33 -32.68
N PHE A 554 9.43 6.76 -32.47
CA PHE A 554 9.31 5.38 -32.01
C PHE A 554 9.59 4.40 -33.14
N GLY A 555 10.51 3.46 -32.87
CA GLY A 555 10.93 2.48 -33.86
C GLY A 555 11.85 1.40 -33.31
N PRO A 556 12.49 0.61 -34.18
CA PRO A 556 13.35 -0.51 -33.79
C PRO A 556 14.54 -0.15 -32.88
N ASP A 557 15.00 1.09 -32.91
CA ASP A 557 16.09 1.64 -32.08
C ASP A 557 15.70 1.73 -30.58
N ARG A 558 14.41 1.52 -30.25
CA ARG A 558 13.93 1.39 -28.87
C ARG A 558 14.15 -0.02 -28.28
N LEU A 559 14.71 -0.92 -29.07
CA LEU A 559 15.17 -2.24 -28.63
C LEU A 559 16.65 -2.42 -28.87
N ALA A 560 17.33 -3.05 -27.91
CA ALA A 560 18.73 -3.41 -28.07
C ALA A 560 18.90 -4.44 -29.22
N PRO A 561 20.00 -4.37 -29.98
CA PRO A 561 20.27 -5.32 -31.05
C PRO A 561 20.15 -6.78 -30.57
N GLY A 562 19.49 -7.61 -31.38
CA GLY A 562 19.29 -9.03 -31.06
C GLY A 562 18.05 -9.34 -30.22
N ARG A 563 17.32 -8.33 -29.76
CA ARG A 563 16.05 -8.56 -29.06
C ARG A 563 14.92 -8.82 -30.06
N PRO A 564 13.94 -9.67 -29.70
CA PRO A 564 12.77 -9.92 -30.55
C PRO A 564 11.96 -8.65 -30.78
N MET A 565 11.57 -8.36 -32.01
CA MET A 565 10.74 -7.20 -32.36
C MET A 565 9.41 -7.17 -31.62
N SER A 566 8.89 -8.34 -31.21
CA SER A 566 7.68 -8.44 -30.41
C SER A 566 7.74 -7.72 -29.06
N GLU A 567 8.94 -7.50 -28.50
CA GLU A 567 9.14 -6.77 -27.26
C GLU A 567 8.89 -5.26 -27.41
N LEU A 568 8.93 -4.76 -28.64
CA LEU A 568 8.65 -3.36 -28.94
C LEU A 568 7.21 -2.96 -28.51
N GLN A 569 6.25 -3.91 -28.55
CA GLN A 569 4.89 -3.67 -28.03
C GLN A 569 4.89 -3.38 -26.52
N THR A 570 5.78 -4.01 -25.74
CA THR A 570 5.92 -3.74 -24.31
C THR A 570 6.55 -2.37 -24.05
N VAL A 571 7.54 -1.98 -24.86
CA VAL A 571 8.16 -0.64 -24.78
C VAL A 571 7.18 0.47 -25.19
N LEU A 572 6.26 0.19 -26.12
CA LEU A 572 5.25 1.14 -26.55
C LEU A 572 4.31 1.56 -25.42
N VAL A 573 3.89 0.64 -24.56
CA VAL A 573 2.85 0.91 -23.56
C VAL A 573 3.16 2.12 -22.68
N PRO A 574 4.32 2.21 -21.99
CA PRO A 574 4.63 3.37 -21.16
C PRO A 574 4.82 4.66 -21.96
N ILE A 575 5.17 4.59 -23.23
CA ILE A 575 5.33 5.76 -24.10
C ILE A 575 3.99 6.24 -24.64
N TYR A 576 3.16 5.32 -25.13
CA TYR A 576 1.82 5.64 -25.65
C TYR A 576 0.89 6.15 -24.54
N LEU A 577 0.96 5.55 -23.36
CA LEU A 577 0.20 5.96 -22.18
C LEU A 577 1.03 6.85 -21.22
N TYR A 578 2.02 7.60 -21.74
CA TYR A 578 2.92 8.40 -20.90
C TYR A 578 2.19 9.46 -20.08
N HIS A 579 1.09 9.98 -20.60
CA HIS A 579 0.23 11.02 -20.01
C HIS A 579 -0.84 10.48 -19.02
N ARG A 580 -0.92 9.18 -18.79
CA ARG A 580 -2.03 8.57 -18.03
C ARG A 580 -2.20 9.10 -16.60
N TYR A 581 -1.10 9.39 -15.91
CA TYR A 581 -1.16 9.91 -14.53
C TYR A 581 -1.46 11.41 -14.50
N GLN A 582 -1.01 12.16 -15.52
CA GLN A 582 -1.28 13.58 -15.61
C GLN A 582 -2.74 13.86 -16.02
N ILE A 583 -3.39 12.95 -16.74
CA ILE A 583 -4.84 12.99 -16.94
C ILE A 583 -5.56 12.93 -15.58
N ASP A 584 -5.18 12.01 -14.71
CA ASP A 584 -5.77 11.90 -13.38
C ASP A 584 -5.53 13.15 -12.53
N ALA A 585 -4.31 13.66 -12.52
CA ALA A 585 -3.94 14.85 -11.80
C ALA A 585 -4.71 16.09 -12.29
N ALA A 586 -4.72 16.36 -13.60
CA ALA A 586 -5.42 17.50 -14.20
C ALA A 586 -6.94 17.43 -13.99
N ALA A 587 -7.51 16.21 -14.05
CA ALA A 587 -8.94 16.01 -13.83
C ALA A 587 -9.39 16.40 -12.41
N LYS A 588 -8.49 16.45 -11.42
CA LYS A 588 -8.82 16.90 -10.05
C LYS A 588 -9.08 18.39 -9.96
N SER A 589 -8.66 19.17 -10.94
CA SER A 589 -9.05 20.58 -11.07
C SER A 589 -10.51 20.74 -11.47
N LEU A 590 -11.07 19.83 -12.29
CA LEU A 590 -12.49 19.85 -12.67
C LEU A 590 -13.36 19.37 -11.50
N ALA A 591 -14.29 20.22 -11.07
CA ALA A 591 -15.02 20.08 -9.81
C ALA A 591 -14.07 19.87 -8.61
N GLY A 592 -12.89 20.47 -8.70
CA GLY A 592 -11.88 20.40 -7.66
C GLY A 592 -12.29 21.14 -6.41
N VAL A 593 -11.68 20.73 -5.29
CA VAL A 593 -11.84 21.38 -3.99
C VAL A 593 -10.46 21.52 -3.36
N SER A 594 -10.05 22.76 -3.15
CA SER A 594 -8.86 23.06 -2.36
C SER A 594 -9.22 23.03 -0.88
N PHE A 595 -8.42 22.38 -0.07
CA PHE A 595 -8.60 22.32 1.39
C PHE A 595 -7.28 21.98 2.08
N GLU A 596 -7.24 22.23 3.37
CA GLU A 596 -6.15 21.87 4.27
C GLU A 596 -6.71 21.16 5.50
N TYR A 597 -5.87 20.36 6.15
CA TYR A 597 -6.24 19.81 7.45
C TYR A 597 -6.05 20.89 8.51
N GLY A 598 -7.08 21.17 9.29
CA GLY A 598 -7.06 22.23 10.27
C GLY A 598 -7.48 21.79 11.67
N LYS A 599 -7.01 22.54 12.68
CA LYS A 599 -7.46 22.41 14.07
C LYS A 599 -8.12 23.71 14.52
N ARG A 600 -9.18 23.62 15.32
CA ARG A 600 -9.84 24.80 15.88
C ARG A 600 -8.87 25.65 16.71
N GLY A 601 -8.82 26.95 16.41
CA GLY A 601 -7.92 27.90 17.08
C GLY A 601 -6.58 28.08 16.38
N GLN A 602 -6.35 27.40 15.28
CA GLN A 602 -5.22 27.53 14.38
C GLN A 602 -5.66 28.16 13.05
N PRO A 603 -4.75 28.72 12.25
CA PRO A 603 -5.09 29.13 10.89
C PRO A 603 -5.70 27.96 10.12
N PHE A 604 -6.80 28.21 9.42
CA PHE A 604 -7.54 27.22 8.68
C PHE A 604 -8.26 27.89 7.49
N GLU A 605 -8.00 27.39 6.31
CA GLU A 605 -8.74 27.78 5.11
C GLU A 605 -9.90 26.80 4.89
N PRO A 606 -11.14 27.31 4.81
CA PRO A 606 -12.29 26.47 4.51
C PRO A 606 -12.15 25.80 3.13
N PRO A 607 -12.68 24.59 2.95
CA PRO A 607 -12.73 23.97 1.63
C PRO A 607 -13.42 24.85 0.60
N ALA A 608 -12.74 25.16 -0.50
CA ALA A 608 -13.24 26.03 -1.57
C ALA A 608 -13.19 25.31 -2.93
N PRO A 609 -14.17 25.50 -3.82
CA PRO A 609 -14.07 25.01 -5.19
C PRO A 609 -12.92 25.66 -5.92
N VAL A 610 -12.30 24.92 -6.85
CA VAL A 610 -11.35 25.47 -7.81
C VAL A 610 -12.05 26.52 -8.68
N GLU A 611 -11.37 27.60 -8.99
CA GLU A 611 -11.94 28.69 -9.80
C GLU A 611 -12.42 28.20 -11.17
N ARG A 612 -13.52 28.80 -11.67
CA ARG A 612 -14.13 28.43 -12.95
C ARG A 612 -13.13 28.38 -14.11
N VAL A 613 -12.25 29.37 -14.21
CA VAL A 613 -11.27 29.47 -15.32
C VAL A 613 -10.35 28.26 -15.33
N GLU A 614 -9.89 27.80 -14.18
CA GLU A 614 -9.02 26.63 -14.05
C GLU A 614 -9.78 25.33 -14.33
N GLN A 615 -11.04 25.23 -13.90
CA GLN A 615 -11.88 24.06 -14.22
C GLN A 615 -12.10 23.91 -15.73
N ILE A 616 -12.33 25.02 -16.43
CA ILE A 616 -12.51 25.02 -17.90
C ILE A 616 -11.19 24.69 -18.60
N ARG A 617 -10.08 25.29 -18.18
CA ARG A 617 -8.75 25.00 -18.74
C ARG A 617 -8.42 23.49 -18.59
N ALA A 618 -8.68 22.91 -17.42
CA ALA A 618 -8.49 21.49 -17.20
C ALA A 618 -9.39 20.63 -18.11
N LEU A 619 -10.66 21.02 -18.29
CA LEU A 619 -11.59 20.33 -19.18
C LEU A 619 -11.09 20.38 -20.63
N ASP A 620 -10.71 21.55 -21.12
CA ASP A 620 -10.25 21.73 -22.50
C ASP A 620 -8.99 20.89 -22.80
N THR A 621 -7.99 20.91 -21.89
CA THR A 621 -6.77 20.11 -22.06
C THR A 621 -7.05 18.60 -21.99
N LEU A 622 -7.97 18.16 -21.13
CA LEU A 622 -8.40 16.76 -21.05
C LEU A 622 -9.15 16.33 -22.33
N LEU A 623 -10.01 17.17 -22.87
CA LEU A 623 -10.72 16.91 -24.11
C LEU A 623 -9.76 16.72 -25.29
N ASP A 624 -8.69 17.52 -25.39
CA ASP A 624 -7.68 17.35 -26.44
C ASP A 624 -7.09 15.93 -26.47
N THR A 625 -6.93 15.27 -25.30
CA THR A 625 -6.42 13.90 -25.24
C THR A 625 -7.34 12.86 -25.89
N LEU A 626 -8.62 13.19 -26.11
CA LEU A 626 -9.60 12.34 -26.80
C LEU A 626 -9.61 12.55 -28.32
N SER A 627 -8.89 13.55 -28.80
CA SER A 627 -8.85 13.86 -30.24
C SER A 627 -8.22 12.69 -31.02
N PRO A 628 -8.72 12.38 -32.22
CA PRO A 628 -8.12 11.33 -33.05
C PRO A 628 -6.63 11.56 -33.35
N ALA A 629 -6.17 12.82 -33.34
CA ALA A 629 -4.77 13.16 -33.55
C ALA A 629 -3.88 12.71 -32.39
N GLN A 630 -4.36 12.87 -31.16
CA GLN A 630 -3.64 12.42 -29.96
C GLN A 630 -3.67 10.89 -29.78
N LEU A 631 -4.73 10.24 -30.26
CA LEU A 631 -4.93 8.80 -30.10
C LEU A 631 -4.25 7.96 -31.18
N ASP A 632 -3.89 8.57 -32.30
CA ASP A 632 -3.24 7.90 -33.42
C ASP A 632 -1.74 7.64 -33.16
N LEU A 633 -1.14 6.76 -33.96
CA LEU A 633 0.29 6.47 -33.97
C LEU A 633 0.89 6.77 -35.34
N PRO A 634 2.14 7.21 -35.43
CA PRO A 634 2.83 7.32 -36.72
C PRO A 634 2.88 5.96 -37.47
N ASP A 635 2.76 6.00 -38.79
CA ASP A 635 2.81 4.79 -39.62
C ASP A 635 4.09 3.97 -39.40
N SER A 636 5.23 4.65 -39.20
CA SER A 636 6.51 4.01 -38.87
C SER A 636 6.47 3.21 -37.58
N ALA A 637 5.79 3.73 -36.57
CA ALA A 637 5.63 3.03 -35.30
C ALA A 637 4.74 1.78 -35.49
N VAL A 638 3.59 1.92 -36.14
CA VAL A 638 2.68 0.81 -36.38
C VAL A 638 3.35 -0.31 -37.19
N GLN A 639 4.12 0.06 -38.23
CA GLN A 639 4.85 -0.93 -39.06
C GLN A 639 5.99 -1.64 -38.30
N ALA A 640 6.57 -1.01 -37.29
CA ALA A 640 7.62 -1.60 -36.48
C ALA A 640 7.10 -2.62 -35.45
N LEU A 641 5.80 -2.55 -35.09
CA LEU A 641 5.18 -3.41 -34.07
C LEU A 641 4.89 -4.81 -34.61
N GLY A 642 5.86 -5.71 -34.46
CA GLY A 642 5.76 -7.10 -34.90
C GLY A 642 4.85 -7.96 -34.00
N PRO A 643 4.43 -9.12 -34.52
CA PRO A 643 3.61 -10.08 -33.77
C PRO A 643 4.34 -10.63 -32.54
N GLY A 644 3.57 -11.04 -31.54
CA GLY A 644 4.09 -11.73 -30.38
C GLY A 644 4.73 -13.06 -30.76
N THR A 645 5.89 -13.40 -30.17
CA THR A 645 6.63 -14.63 -30.41
C THR A 645 6.57 -15.57 -29.22
N ARG A 646 6.32 -16.86 -29.47
CA ARG A 646 6.28 -17.88 -28.43
C ARG A 646 7.65 -17.95 -27.71
N GLY A 647 7.63 -17.94 -26.38
CA GLY A 647 8.84 -17.99 -25.57
C GLY A 647 9.47 -16.62 -25.26
N PHE A 648 9.10 -15.57 -26.00
CA PHE A 648 9.56 -14.20 -25.76
C PHE A 648 8.36 -13.31 -25.42
N GLY A 649 8.13 -13.11 -24.12
CA GLY A 649 7.01 -12.33 -23.63
C GLY A 649 5.64 -13.02 -23.69
N PHE A 650 5.53 -14.26 -24.21
CA PHE A 650 4.37 -15.13 -24.07
C PHE A 650 4.59 -16.11 -22.92
N THR A 651 4.67 -15.59 -21.71
CA THR A 651 4.73 -16.38 -20.48
C THR A 651 3.34 -16.45 -19.84
N SER A 652 3.19 -17.29 -18.83
CA SER A 652 1.97 -17.37 -18.00
C SER A 652 1.63 -16.06 -17.26
N ALA A 653 2.60 -15.15 -17.13
CA ALA A 653 2.41 -13.76 -16.74
C ALA A 653 2.80 -12.89 -17.95
N PRO A 654 1.83 -12.47 -18.76
CA PRO A 654 2.13 -11.65 -19.93
C PRO A 654 2.77 -10.33 -19.48
N PRO A 655 3.79 -9.85 -20.21
CA PRO A 655 4.27 -8.50 -20.03
C PRO A 655 3.10 -7.52 -20.25
N GLU A 656 3.21 -6.32 -19.69
CA GLU A 656 2.24 -5.27 -19.94
C GLU A 656 2.13 -5.00 -21.44
N ARG A 657 0.97 -5.27 -22.01
CA ARG A 657 0.66 -5.03 -23.41
C ARG A 657 -0.74 -4.46 -23.53
N LEU A 658 -0.94 -3.69 -24.59
CA LEU A 658 -2.28 -3.29 -24.98
C LEU A 658 -3.05 -4.52 -25.50
N ALA A 659 -4.33 -4.62 -25.16
CA ALA A 659 -5.21 -5.67 -25.68
C ALA A 659 -5.30 -5.59 -27.20
N SER A 660 -5.52 -6.72 -27.87
CA SER A 660 -5.61 -6.79 -29.33
C SER A 660 -6.80 -7.66 -29.73
N ARG A 661 -7.51 -7.19 -30.77
CA ARG A 661 -8.55 -7.96 -31.51
C ARG A 661 -8.10 -8.35 -32.89
N THR A 662 -6.90 -7.92 -33.32
CA THR A 662 -6.39 -8.06 -34.69
C THR A 662 -5.11 -8.89 -34.78
N ASP A 663 -4.79 -9.62 -33.71
CA ASP A 663 -3.60 -10.48 -33.66
C ASP A 663 -3.49 -11.34 -34.93
N PRO A 664 -2.32 -11.44 -35.56
CA PRO A 664 -1.00 -11.04 -35.10
C PRO A 664 -0.60 -9.58 -35.39
N ALA A 665 -1.42 -8.78 -36.04
CA ALA A 665 -1.15 -7.37 -36.28
C ALA A 665 -1.42 -6.55 -35.01
N PHE A 666 -0.62 -5.51 -34.79
CA PHE A 666 -0.86 -4.59 -33.69
C PHE A 666 -2.23 -3.89 -33.85
N ASP A 667 -3.01 -3.87 -32.79
CA ASP A 667 -4.36 -3.28 -32.79
C ASP A 667 -4.33 -1.82 -32.31
N LEU A 668 -4.05 -0.92 -33.23
CA LEU A 668 -4.07 0.51 -32.99
C LEU A 668 -5.41 1.00 -32.41
N PHE A 669 -6.51 0.47 -32.91
CA PHE A 669 -7.84 0.96 -32.52
C PHE A 669 -8.21 0.54 -31.09
N THR A 670 -7.80 -0.64 -30.64
CA THR A 670 -7.96 -1.04 -29.24
C THR A 670 -6.99 -0.27 -28.33
N ALA A 671 -5.80 0.10 -28.82
CA ALA A 671 -4.90 0.99 -28.12
C ALA A 671 -5.55 2.38 -27.91
N ALA A 672 -6.15 2.95 -28.95
CA ALA A 672 -6.88 4.22 -28.88
C ALA A 672 -8.09 4.13 -27.91
N GLU A 673 -8.87 3.03 -27.93
CA GLU A 673 -9.92 2.79 -26.92
C GLU A 673 -9.37 2.86 -25.50
N THR A 674 -8.23 2.20 -25.27
CA THR A 674 -7.60 2.14 -23.92
C THR A 674 -7.17 3.54 -23.44
N ALA A 675 -6.58 4.34 -24.32
CA ALA A 675 -6.18 5.70 -23.97
C ALA A 675 -7.41 6.61 -23.73
N ALA A 676 -8.43 6.52 -24.60
CA ALA A 676 -9.67 7.27 -24.43
C ALA A 676 -10.42 6.91 -23.13
N ASP A 677 -10.41 5.63 -22.74
CA ASP A 677 -11.05 5.18 -21.50
C ASP A 677 -10.44 5.82 -20.26
N ILE A 678 -9.14 6.11 -20.25
CA ILE A 678 -8.47 6.77 -19.12
C ILE A 678 -9.07 8.17 -18.93
N THR A 679 -9.15 8.95 -19.99
CA THR A 679 -9.72 10.31 -19.94
C THR A 679 -11.21 10.30 -19.63
N LEU A 680 -11.99 9.46 -20.29
CA LEU A 680 -13.44 9.36 -20.05
C LEU A 680 -13.75 8.90 -18.62
N ALA A 681 -12.97 7.95 -18.09
CA ALA A 681 -13.11 7.53 -16.70
C ALA A 681 -12.76 8.64 -15.71
N ALA A 682 -11.77 9.48 -16.04
CA ALA A 682 -11.43 10.61 -15.20
C ALA A 682 -12.50 11.73 -15.27
N LEU A 683 -12.97 12.10 -16.47
CA LEU A 683 -13.99 13.15 -16.64
C LEU A 683 -15.34 12.77 -16.04
N LEU A 684 -15.77 11.52 -16.23
CA LEU A 684 -17.07 10.99 -15.82
C LEU A 684 -16.97 10.10 -14.56
N ASP A 685 -15.97 10.35 -13.71
CA ASP A 685 -15.90 9.69 -12.39
C ASP A 685 -17.15 10.02 -11.56
N PRO A 686 -17.80 9.05 -10.92
CA PRO A 686 -19.03 9.30 -10.15
C PRO A 686 -18.89 10.35 -9.06
N HIS A 687 -17.78 10.38 -8.33
CA HIS A 687 -17.57 11.38 -7.27
C HIS A 687 -17.36 12.79 -7.86
N ARG A 688 -16.71 12.89 -9.00
CA ARG A 688 -16.57 14.17 -9.73
C ARG A 688 -17.90 14.63 -10.28
N ALA A 689 -18.71 13.73 -10.84
CA ALA A 689 -20.06 14.05 -11.29
C ALA A 689 -20.94 14.60 -10.17
N GLU A 690 -20.90 13.98 -8.98
CA GLU A 690 -21.61 14.49 -7.79
C GLU A 690 -21.13 15.89 -7.37
N ARG A 691 -19.82 16.14 -7.43
CA ARG A 691 -19.26 17.46 -7.12
C ARG A 691 -19.66 18.52 -8.14
N LEU A 692 -19.70 18.18 -9.44
CA LEU A 692 -20.19 19.08 -10.49
C LEU A 692 -21.63 19.49 -10.22
N VAL A 693 -22.50 18.53 -9.92
CA VAL A 693 -23.91 18.82 -9.53
C VAL A 693 -23.96 19.71 -8.30
N ARG A 694 -23.21 19.38 -7.26
CA ARG A 694 -23.21 20.14 -6.01
C ARG A 694 -22.64 21.55 -6.18
N GLN A 695 -21.50 21.68 -6.85
CA GLN A 695 -20.84 22.98 -7.01
C GLN A 695 -21.70 23.93 -7.85
N HIS A 696 -22.23 23.48 -8.97
CA HIS A 696 -23.13 24.27 -9.82
C HIS A 696 -24.44 24.66 -9.12
N ALA A 697 -24.98 23.79 -8.29
CA ALA A 697 -26.19 24.10 -7.50
C ALA A 697 -25.94 25.19 -6.43
N LEU A 698 -24.73 25.31 -5.93
CA LEU A 698 -24.33 26.32 -4.95
C LEU A 698 -23.85 27.61 -5.60
N ASP A 699 -23.23 27.50 -6.77
CA ASP A 699 -22.71 28.60 -7.56
C ASP A 699 -22.88 28.27 -9.06
N SER A 700 -23.87 28.90 -9.68
CA SER A 700 -24.23 28.66 -11.08
C SER A 700 -23.18 29.13 -12.09
N ASP A 701 -22.17 29.88 -11.67
CA ASP A 701 -21.07 30.28 -12.53
C ASP A 701 -20.06 29.12 -12.73
N LEU A 702 -20.02 28.14 -11.82
CA LEU A 702 -19.17 26.96 -11.94
C LEU A 702 -19.75 25.96 -12.96
N PRO A 703 -18.89 25.13 -13.61
CA PRO A 703 -19.35 24.15 -14.59
C PRO A 703 -20.37 23.17 -14.02
N SER A 704 -21.42 22.90 -14.78
CA SER A 704 -22.37 21.84 -14.46
C SER A 704 -21.92 20.49 -15.04
N LEU A 705 -22.48 19.39 -14.53
CA LEU A 705 -22.30 18.08 -15.16
C LEU A 705 -22.81 18.05 -16.61
N GLY A 706 -23.95 18.74 -16.86
CA GLY A 706 -24.49 18.88 -18.23
C GLY A 706 -23.50 19.56 -19.18
N PHE A 707 -22.87 20.65 -18.73
CA PHE A 707 -21.85 21.35 -19.52
C PHE A 707 -20.65 20.42 -19.87
N VAL A 708 -20.17 19.63 -18.91
CA VAL A 708 -19.07 18.70 -19.17
C VAL A 708 -19.47 17.60 -20.17
N ILE A 709 -20.66 17.05 -20.03
CA ILE A 709 -21.22 16.03 -20.93
C ILE A 709 -21.38 16.59 -22.34
N GLU A 710 -21.94 17.81 -22.48
CA GLU A 710 -22.08 18.53 -23.75
C GLU A 710 -20.71 18.79 -24.41
N SER A 711 -19.71 19.25 -23.65
CA SER A 711 -18.36 19.47 -24.16
C SER A 711 -17.71 18.20 -24.71
N ILE A 712 -17.91 17.06 -24.05
CA ILE A 712 -17.43 15.76 -24.56
C ILE A 712 -18.21 15.36 -25.84
N GLU A 713 -19.54 15.57 -25.85
CA GLU A 713 -20.40 15.26 -26.98
C GLU A 713 -20.03 16.08 -28.22
N ASP A 714 -19.80 17.39 -28.05
CA ASP A 714 -19.37 18.26 -29.14
C ASP A 714 -18.08 17.75 -29.76
N LEU A 715 -17.04 17.47 -28.95
CA LEU A 715 -15.80 16.89 -29.45
C LEU A 715 -16.01 15.58 -30.22
N VAL A 716 -16.84 14.69 -29.67
CA VAL A 716 -17.11 13.35 -30.25
C VAL A 716 -17.85 13.50 -31.58
N THR A 717 -18.87 14.35 -31.65
CA THR A 717 -19.68 14.55 -32.85
C THR A 717 -18.89 15.28 -33.93
N ASP A 718 -18.10 16.30 -33.57
CA ASP A 718 -17.21 17.01 -34.49
C ASP A 718 -16.15 16.06 -35.06
N SER A 719 -15.53 15.22 -34.19
CA SER A 719 -14.58 14.18 -34.61
C SER A 719 -15.17 13.19 -35.62
N LEU A 720 -16.42 12.77 -35.42
CA LEU A 720 -17.12 11.88 -36.36
C LEU A 720 -17.40 12.56 -37.71
N GLN A 721 -17.72 13.86 -37.72
CA GLN A 721 -18.04 14.63 -38.94
C GLN A 721 -16.78 15.03 -39.73
N GLU A 722 -15.71 15.39 -39.04
CA GLU A 722 -14.47 15.87 -39.61
C GLU A 722 -13.54 14.76 -40.11
N ALA A 723 -13.66 13.55 -39.56
CA ALA A 723 -12.81 12.40 -39.90
C ALA A 723 -13.02 11.95 -41.36
N LYS A 724 -12.14 12.39 -42.28
CA LYS A 724 -12.19 12.04 -43.71
C LYS A 724 -11.34 10.82 -44.05
N ALA A 725 -10.23 10.60 -43.33
CA ALA A 725 -9.41 9.42 -43.54
C ALA A 725 -10.04 8.22 -42.82
N ALA A 726 -10.04 7.05 -43.45
CA ALA A 726 -10.65 5.86 -42.86
C ALA A 726 -10.10 5.51 -41.49
N ARG A 727 -8.82 5.68 -41.26
CA ARG A 727 -8.14 5.43 -39.97
C ARG A 727 -8.65 6.36 -38.86
N THR A 728 -8.67 7.65 -39.14
CA THR A 728 -9.16 8.69 -38.21
C THR A 728 -10.66 8.47 -37.93
N GLN A 729 -11.42 8.07 -38.94
CA GLN A 729 -12.84 7.74 -38.79
C GLN A 729 -13.05 6.59 -37.81
N VAL A 730 -12.27 5.51 -37.92
CA VAL A 730 -12.38 4.38 -37.00
C VAL A 730 -12.00 4.79 -35.57
N ILE A 731 -10.97 5.61 -35.39
CA ILE A 731 -10.61 6.15 -34.04
C ILE A 731 -11.77 6.95 -33.46
N ALA A 732 -12.33 7.89 -34.23
CA ALA A 732 -13.49 8.70 -33.79
C ALA A 732 -14.69 7.83 -33.41
N GLN A 733 -14.99 6.81 -34.21
CA GLN A 733 -16.05 5.82 -33.91
C GLN A 733 -15.78 5.07 -32.61
N ARG A 734 -14.52 4.68 -32.33
CA ARG A 734 -14.15 4.01 -31.07
C ARG A 734 -14.33 4.94 -29.87
N VAL A 735 -13.90 6.20 -29.98
CA VAL A 735 -14.11 7.19 -28.92
C VAL A 735 -15.60 7.40 -28.64
N ALA A 736 -16.42 7.57 -29.68
CA ALA A 736 -17.88 7.70 -29.53
C ALA A 736 -18.53 6.50 -28.83
N ALA A 737 -18.10 5.29 -29.19
CA ALA A 737 -18.60 4.06 -28.55
C ALA A 737 -18.17 3.98 -27.07
N ARG A 738 -16.93 4.41 -26.74
CA ARG A 738 -16.43 4.45 -25.35
C ARG A 738 -17.13 5.53 -24.54
N TYR A 739 -17.40 6.68 -25.13
CA TYR A 739 -18.18 7.75 -24.48
C TYR A 739 -19.60 7.27 -24.14
N ALA A 740 -20.31 6.66 -25.07
CA ALA A 740 -21.63 6.08 -24.80
C ALA A 740 -21.57 5.03 -23.68
N ALA A 741 -20.52 4.18 -23.67
CA ALA A 741 -20.32 3.20 -22.61
C ALA A 741 -20.06 3.86 -21.25
N ALA A 742 -19.32 4.97 -21.20
CA ALA A 742 -19.06 5.74 -19.99
C ALA A 742 -20.34 6.38 -19.43
N LEU A 743 -21.19 6.95 -20.28
CA LEU A 743 -22.51 7.46 -19.87
C LEU A 743 -23.43 6.35 -19.34
N ILE A 744 -23.47 5.18 -19.99
CA ILE A 744 -24.21 4.02 -19.53
C ILE A 744 -23.71 3.56 -18.15
N LYS A 745 -22.39 3.57 -17.95
CA LYS A 745 -21.78 3.22 -16.67
C LYS A 745 -22.16 4.23 -15.59
N LEU A 746 -22.17 5.52 -15.90
CA LEU A 746 -22.54 6.59 -14.98
C LEU A 746 -24.02 6.48 -14.56
N ASP A 747 -24.95 6.19 -15.51
CA ASP A 747 -26.36 5.92 -15.18
C ASP A 747 -26.56 4.67 -14.31
N SER A 748 -25.68 3.66 -14.45
CA SER A 748 -25.74 2.40 -13.70
C SER A 748 -25.04 2.44 -12.34
N ALA A 749 -24.24 3.50 -12.08
CA ALA A 749 -23.56 3.67 -10.81
C ALA A 749 -24.56 3.99 -9.67
N ALA A 750 -24.11 3.80 -8.44
CA ALA A 750 -24.87 4.22 -7.25
C ALA A 750 -24.84 5.76 -7.10
N ALA A 751 -25.11 6.47 -8.19
CA ALA A 751 -25.08 7.92 -8.28
C ALA A 751 -26.44 8.53 -7.93
N SER A 752 -26.44 9.83 -7.60
CA SER A 752 -27.66 10.58 -7.30
C SER A 752 -28.62 10.62 -8.48
N PRO A 753 -29.92 10.88 -8.24
CA PRO A 753 -30.90 11.03 -9.32
C PRO A 753 -30.53 12.07 -10.35
N GLU A 754 -29.89 13.17 -9.93
CA GLU A 754 -29.46 14.29 -10.77
C GLU A 754 -28.34 13.84 -11.73
N VAL A 755 -27.33 13.14 -11.23
CA VAL A 755 -26.24 12.61 -12.05
C VAL A 755 -26.80 11.62 -13.09
N ARG A 756 -27.68 10.71 -12.66
CA ARG A 756 -28.29 9.71 -13.54
C ARG A 756 -29.20 10.34 -14.61
N ALA A 757 -29.98 11.35 -14.22
CA ALA A 757 -30.84 12.08 -15.16
C ALA A 757 -30.00 12.78 -16.22
N THR A 758 -28.92 13.48 -15.83
CA THR A 758 -28.02 14.18 -16.76
C THR A 758 -27.27 13.21 -17.67
N ALA A 759 -26.83 12.04 -17.16
CA ALA A 759 -26.21 11.03 -17.98
C ALA A 759 -27.18 10.45 -19.04
N ARG A 760 -28.47 10.25 -18.70
CA ARG A 760 -29.52 9.81 -19.63
C ARG A 760 -29.84 10.88 -20.67
N ASP A 761 -29.85 12.15 -20.27
CA ASP A 761 -30.03 13.29 -21.17
C ASP A 761 -28.89 13.35 -22.21
N GLY A 762 -27.63 13.25 -21.76
CA GLY A 762 -26.47 13.16 -22.65
C GLY A 762 -26.52 11.95 -23.61
N MET A 763 -26.98 10.78 -23.13
CA MET A 763 -27.20 9.64 -24.03
C MET A 763 -28.28 9.92 -25.09
N THR A 764 -29.33 10.64 -24.71
CA THR A 764 -30.40 11.03 -25.64
C THR A 764 -29.88 12.02 -26.67
N SER A 765 -29.14 13.05 -26.22
CA SER A 765 -28.52 14.06 -27.07
C SER A 765 -27.56 13.41 -28.09
N LEU A 766 -26.64 12.56 -27.61
CA LEU A 766 -25.73 11.83 -28.49
C LEU A 766 -26.50 10.99 -29.54
N SER A 767 -27.55 10.28 -29.13
CA SER A 767 -28.38 9.50 -30.06
C SER A 767 -29.06 10.37 -31.11
N ASP A 768 -29.49 11.59 -30.77
CA ASP A 768 -30.14 12.54 -31.67
C ASP A 768 -29.14 13.20 -32.64
N ALA A 769 -27.88 13.42 -32.18
CA ALA A 769 -26.80 13.98 -33.00
C ALA A 769 -26.25 13.01 -34.05
N LEU A 770 -26.41 11.70 -33.83
CA LEU A 770 -25.96 10.69 -34.79
C LEU A 770 -26.81 10.65 -36.06
N PRO A 771 -26.22 10.43 -37.26
CA PRO A 771 -26.96 10.27 -38.51
C PRO A 771 -28.03 9.20 -38.41
N ARG A 772 -29.27 9.52 -38.75
CA ARG A 772 -30.42 8.58 -38.79
C ARG A 772 -30.55 7.80 -40.08
N THR A 773 -29.52 7.79 -40.93
CA THR A 773 -29.51 7.07 -42.21
C THR A 773 -29.13 5.60 -41.98
N THR A 774 -29.78 4.71 -42.71
CA THR A 774 -29.40 3.26 -42.72
C THR A 774 -28.06 3.03 -43.46
N GLU A 775 -27.48 4.02 -44.07
CA GLU A 775 -26.20 3.94 -44.77
C GLU A 775 -24.99 4.02 -43.83
N ASP A 776 -25.15 4.63 -42.67
CA ASP A 776 -24.10 4.64 -41.61
C ASP A 776 -24.38 3.50 -40.62
N ALA A 777 -23.75 2.36 -40.86
CA ALA A 777 -23.91 1.16 -40.03
C ALA A 777 -23.40 1.37 -38.59
N PHE A 778 -22.38 2.20 -38.40
CA PHE A 778 -21.86 2.51 -37.04
C PHE A 778 -22.88 3.35 -36.28
N ALA A 779 -23.38 4.42 -36.85
CA ALA A 779 -24.36 5.29 -36.20
C ALA A 779 -25.64 4.51 -35.87
N ALA A 780 -26.12 3.65 -36.79
CA ALA A 780 -27.28 2.78 -36.54
C ALA A 780 -27.04 1.81 -35.38
N TRP A 781 -25.84 1.23 -35.27
CA TRP A 781 -25.48 0.32 -34.19
C TRP A 781 -25.39 1.09 -32.84
N LEU A 782 -24.72 2.24 -32.82
CA LEU A 782 -24.56 3.03 -31.59
C LEU A 782 -25.91 3.55 -31.08
N ASN A 783 -26.76 4.02 -31.98
CA ASN A 783 -28.16 4.40 -31.68
C ASN A 783 -28.94 3.22 -31.08
N THR A 784 -28.78 2.02 -31.62
CA THR A 784 -29.44 0.84 -31.08
C THR A 784 -28.95 0.51 -29.65
N LEU A 785 -27.63 0.63 -29.41
CA LEU A 785 -27.05 0.42 -28.08
C LEU A 785 -27.62 1.39 -27.06
N ILE A 786 -27.58 2.68 -27.37
CA ILE A 786 -28.06 3.76 -26.49
C ILE A 786 -29.55 3.61 -26.22
N ASN A 787 -30.38 3.50 -27.27
CA ASN A 787 -31.83 3.37 -27.13
C ASN A 787 -32.23 2.07 -26.43
N GLY A 788 -31.44 1.00 -26.62
CA GLY A 788 -31.60 -0.26 -25.89
C GLY A 788 -31.40 -0.12 -24.39
N HIS A 789 -30.44 0.75 -23.97
CA HIS A 789 -30.26 1.08 -22.56
C HIS A 789 -31.36 2.01 -22.05
N LEU A 790 -31.67 3.08 -22.74
CA LEU A 790 -32.68 4.07 -22.35
C LEU A 790 -34.09 3.47 -22.22
N SER A 791 -34.42 2.45 -23.04
CA SER A 791 -35.72 1.76 -22.99
C SER A 791 -35.88 0.80 -21.82
N ARG A 792 -34.80 0.45 -21.13
CA ARG A 792 -34.90 -0.37 -19.91
C ARG A 792 -35.52 0.45 -18.79
N PRO A 793 -36.39 -0.16 -17.94
CA PRO A 793 -36.80 0.51 -16.72
C PRO A 793 -35.55 0.99 -15.97
N ALA A 794 -35.54 2.25 -15.58
CA ALA A 794 -34.48 2.73 -14.71
C ALA A 794 -34.43 1.79 -13.49
N PRO A 795 -33.26 1.23 -13.13
CA PRO A 795 -33.16 0.45 -11.92
C PRO A 795 -33.71 1.30 -10.77
N PRO A 796 -34.48 0.72 -9.83
CA PRO A 796 -34.93 1.46 -8.67
C PRO A 796 -33.70 2.14 -8.04
N LEU A 797 -33.86 3.35 -7.55
CA LEU A 797 -32.84 3.98 -6.72
C LEU A 797 -32.50 2.94 -5.67
N GLU A 798 -31.32 2.40 -5.72
CA GLU A 798 -30.79 1.70 -4.56
C GLU A 798 -30.93 2.74 -3.43
N PRO A 799 -31.50 2.36 -2.28
CA PRO A 799 -31.37 3.26 -1.15
C PRO A 799 -29.91 3.61 -1.11
N LEU A 800 -29.58 4.92 -1.15
CA LEU A 800 -28.25 5.41 -0.85
C LEU A 800 -27.69 4.44 0.18
N PRO A 801 -26.46 3.92 0.03
CA PRO A 801 -25.86 3.08 1.05
C PRO A 801 -26.18 3.82 2.33
N SER A 802 -27.09 3.26 3.12
CA SER A 802 -27.95 3.96 4.06
C SER A 802 -27.04 4.90 4.79
N ALA A 803 -27.25 6.20 4.62
CA ALA A 803 -26.43 7.23 5.27
C ALA A 803 -26.18 6.65 6.63
N PRO A 804 -24.98 6.32 7.02
CA PRO A 804 -24.74 5.37 8.09
C PRO A 804 -25.69 5.77 9.17
N THR A 805 -26.69 4.90 9.39
CA THR A 805 -27.72 5.17 10.39
C THR A 805 -26.86 5.51 11.55
N ILE A 806 -26.79 6.77 11.96
CA ILE A 806 -25.79 7.23 12.90
C ILE A 806 -25.82 6.24 14.07
N PRO A 807 -25.10 5.12 14.00
CA PRO A 807 -24.88 4.40 15.20
C PRO A 807 -23.84 5.26 15.88
N PRO A 808 -24.09 5.67 17.09
CA PRO A 808 -23.03 6.22 17.86
C PRO A 808 -21.86 5.26 17.73
N GLY A 809 -20.77 5.66 17.11
CA GLY A 809 -19.50 5.00 17.21
C GLY A 809 -18.98 4.14 16.05
N SER A 810 -19.56 4.14 14.86
CA SER A 810 -18.78 3.59 13.71
C SER A 810 -17.88 4.68 13.16
N PRO A 811 -16.55 4.43 13.01
CA PRO A 811 -15.69 5.38 12.32
C PRO A 811 -16.22 5.56 10.90
N ILE A 812 -16.52 6.79 10.54
CA ILE A 812 -16.77 7.17 9.16
C ILE A 812 -15.48 6.88 8.42
N GLY A 813 -15.49 5.95 7.45
CA GLY A 813 -14.32 5.63 6.63
C GLY A 813 -13.62 4.30 6.93
N ALA A 814 -14.21 3.38 7.69
CA ALA A 814 -13.78 1.99 7.72
C ALA A 814 -14.16 1.24 6.42
N THR A 815 -14.04 1.90 5.28
CA THR A 815 -14.06 1.21 4.00
C THR A 815 -12.63 0.74 3.72
N THR A 816 -12.50 -0.53 3.64
CA THR A 816 -11.41 -1.31 3.09
C THR A 816 -10.57 -0.50 2.09
N LEU A 817 -9.49 0.08 2.56
CA LEU A 817 -8.37 0.43 1.71
C LEU A 817 -7.68 -0.89 1.35
N GLU A 818 -8.38 -1.73 0.56
CA GLU A 818 -7.80 -2.92 -0.03
C GLU A 818 -6.70 -2.47 -0.98
N GLY A 819 -5.46 -2.57 -0.52
CA GLY A 819 -4.28 -2.37 -1.33
C GLY A 819 -3.21 -1.43 -0.79
N CYS A 820 -3.45 -0.68 0.26
CA CYS A 820 -2.41 0.10 0.91
C CYS A 820 -1.91 -0.59 2.19
N TRP A 821 -0.69 -1.10 2.14
CA TRP A 821 -0.01 -1.74 3.27
C TRP A 821 0.26 -0.78 4.43
N HIS A 822 0.37 0.51 4.13
CA HIS A 822 0.65 1.56 5.10
C HIS A 822 -0.61 2.08 5.79
N CYS A 823 -1.80 1.59 5.38
CA CYS A 823 -3.08 2.02 5.94
C CYS A 823 -3.71 0.96 6.87
N GLN A 824 -3.02 -0.11 7.17
CA GLN A 824 -3.37 -1.12 8.18
C GLN A 824 -2.41 -0.99 9.36
#